data_e9fcbe554883194731f4b27b7d684dbf
#
_entry.id   e9fcbe554883194731f4b27b7d684dbf
#
_cell.length_a   1.000
_cell.length_b   1.000
_cell.length_c   1.000
_cell.angle_alpha   90.00
_cell.angle_beta   90.00
_cell.angle_gamma   90.00
#
_symmetry.space_group_name_H-M   'P 1'
#
loop_
_entity.id
_entity.type
_entity.pdbx_description
1 polymer ?
#
loop_
_entity_poly.entity_id
_entity_poly.type
_entity_poly.pdbx_seq_one_letter_code
_entity_poly.pdbx_strand_id
1 'polypeptide(L)'
;MVAARSPSTEGAEGGEPLFRWGIDLFIENGAYTSVTAAVTILVVLTLLFSSVTAVWSLARAADVQASADITAMAGANVVSSYCTVATTIDACIATLGFAGIVTTGVGLVATVGSLGTAAPVSGNVLNVGTRLIDARNKFAESASKGLQAIEKALPFLVGVNGLRICSAQSVDGLAYTGAAVAVPWTSASDFTALSDGKVETDDLEEAGEDLEDVSDDLEDARQKTADAKKRAWLADCGSTGRNMRERASKLSGLTAAENPDYASSLTWTPQVGLDRACAYYRWRRDHEEPKNDSVEEKANSAARRAYYEYAYQQLSSASITEVGDTVTSTLKLLPKNTSEVKKTTLYTDVVWPSSLESDGLTLHYASDCPGATGVPGSLLALSAIDTGAARECSTCKFSVGDVGKTPAASTSIDSGFEYHLREFTLALDDYVAARNEELELETQAEDKADEAGDIFEQAMDYLASKRPKIAPPGRYGCVAFAVSGEIDSSGAFDTTFAPSVTMGNRGAIAAAALAPDDATFQNNVLSSFFSSLESRVQGNLFVGLIGGVMDLWGTLLVAYGNAGNFLSTLLDQLVAGADKVGMGFLVGFLRDRLVDAVEGLGLEPVDLRLKKPVLTDTSNVLERSDIPGLSKAQDVLRAIPLGSSDPTQVLESVGCKVLETIDSYEFTVAEIELPFGGTIPLTIRLQDVVGFVGAGDDGQ
;
A
#
# COMPACT_ATOMS: atom_id res chain seq x y z
N MET A 1 -75.03 16.26 5.63
CA MET A 1 -76.18 15.37 5.96
C MET A 1 -76.71 15.70 7.35
N VAL A 2 -77.94 15.85 7.38
CA VAL A 2 -79.01 16.09 8.42
C VAL A 2 -79.19 17.60 8.60
N ALA A 3 -80.02 18.25 7.83
CA ALA A 3 -81.49 18.24 7.66
C ALA A 3 -82.24 18.70 8.96
N ALA A 4 -82.69 19.92 8.77
CA ALA A 4 -84.04 20.43 9.02
C ALA A 4 -84.72 20.23 10.35
N ARG A 5 -85.16 21.32 10.89
CA ARG A 5 -86.59 21.57 11.06
C ARG A 5 -86.83 22.99 11.59
N SER A 6 -87.56 23.71 10.81
CA SER A 6 -88.36 24.84 11.33
C SER A 6 -89.40 24.38 12.27
N PRO A 7 -89.80 25.17 13.17
CA PRO A 7 -91.25 25.47 13.28
C PRO A 7 -91.59 26.94 13.21
N SER A 8 -92.75 27.09 12.75
CA SER A 8 -93.56 28.24 12.48
C SER A 8 -93.99 29.06 13.71
N THR A 9 -94.07 30.37 13.51
CA THR A 9 -95.06 31.35 13.88
C THR A 9 -95.61 31.31 15.30
N GLU A 10 -95.48 32.37 16.01
CA GLU A 10 -96.54 33.36 16.28
C GLU A 10 -96.08 34.32 17.39
N GLY A 11 -96.31 35.60 17.13
CA GLY A 11 -96.81 36.65 18.01
C GLY A 11 -95.90 37.19 19.09
N ALA A 12 -95.59 38.35 19.00
CA ALA A 12 -95.76 39.47 19.83
C ALA A 12 -94.64 40.50 19.80
N GLU A 13 -94.92 41.62 19.27
CA GLU A 13 -94.67 42.96 19.81
C GLU A 13 -93.31 43.28 20.41
N GLY A 14 -92.66 44.25 19.80
CA GLY A 14 -91.99 45.34 20.51
C GLY A 14 -90.61 45.01 21.10
N GLY A 15 -89.67 44.85 20.27
CA GLY A 15 -88.26 44.98 20.64
C GLY A 15 -87.45 45.57 19.47
N GLU A 16 -87.13 46.79 19.56
CA GLU A 16 -86.23 47.46 18.57
C GLU A 16 -84.88 46.73 18.51
N PRO A 17 -84.32 46.40 17.33
CA PRO A 17 -83.05 45.78 17.23
C PRO A 17 -81.96 46.73 17.69
N LEU A 18 -81.23 46.37 18.73
CA LEU A 18 -80.17 47.11 19.41
C LEU A 18 -78.89 47.29 18.57
N PHE A 19 -78.83 46.87 17.34
CA PHE A 19 -77.73 47.11 16.43
C PHE A 19 -78.15 47.28 14.96
N ARG A 20 -78.66 48.45 14.64
CA ARG A 20 -78.66 48.97 13.29
C ARG A 20 -77.30 49.70 13.08
N TRP A 21 -76.30 49.00 12.61
CA TRP A 21 -75.23 49.67 11.92
C TRP A 21 -75.76 50.15 10.56
N GLY A 22 -76.28 51.30 10.53
CA GLY A 22 -76.88 51.85 9.38
C GLY A 22 -76.59 53.33 9.23
N ILE A 23 -76.71 53.74 8.09
CA ILE A 23 -76.76 55.08 7.53
C ILE A 23 -77.67 56.04 8.38
N ASP A 24 -78.50 55.52 9.29
CA ASP A 24 -79.31 56.32 10.20
C ASP A 24 -78.50 57.25 11.13
N LEU A 25 -77.20 56.95 11.33
CA LEU A 25 -76.26 57.85 12.02
C LEU A 25 -76.08 59.21 11.32
N PHE A 26 -76.46 59.27 10.02
CA PHE A 26 -76.36 60.47 9.21
C PHE A 26 -77.72 61.17 8.99
N ILE A 27 -78.80 60.60 9.43
CA ILE A 27 -80.18 61.12 9.26
C ILE A 27 -80.69 61.92 10.51
N GLU A 28 -80.12 61.73 11.68
CA GLU A 28 -80.43 62.57 12.85
C GLU A 28 -79.76 63.92 12.70
N ASN A 29 -80.64 64.99 12.76
CA ASN A 29 -80.24 66.38 12.68
C ASN A 29 -79.43 66.93 13.84
N GLY A 30 -78.68 66.10 14.50
CA GLY A 30 -77.80 66.48 15.62
C GLY A 30 -76.33 66.61 15.07
N ALA A 31 -75.84 67.83 14.96
CA ALA A 31 -74.44 68.08 14.58
C ALA A 31 -73.43 67.34 15.39
N TYR A 32 -73.77 66.83 16.55
CA TYR A 32 -72.91 66.09 17.48
C TYR A 32 -72.63 64.64 16.99
N THR A 33 -73.63 63.96 16.44
CA THR A 33 -73.49 62.60 15.95
C THR A 33 -72.59 62.51 14.67
N SER A 34 -72.71 63.44 13.81
CA SER A 34 -71.87 63.53 12.60
C SER A 34 -70.41 63.90 12.92
N VAL A 35 -70.17 64.74 13.91
CA VAL A 35 -68.84 65.10 14.38
C VAL A 35 -68.21 63.93 15.12
N THR A 36 -68.97 63.19 16.00
CA THR A 36 -68.44 61.98 16.66
C THR A 36 -68.08 60.86 15.64
N ALA A 37 -68.90 60.63 14.65
CA ALA A 37 -68.64 59.68 13.56
C ALA A 37 -67.40 60.06 12.78
N ALA A 38 -67.28 61.34 12.42
CA ALA A 38 -66.10 61.84 11.71
C ALA A 38 -64.81 61.70 12.52
N VAL A 39 -64.84 62.03 13.79
CA VAL A 39 -63.70 61.86 14.71
C VAL A 39 -63.34 60.37 14.91
N THR A 40 -64.37 59.51 15.06
CA THR A 40 -64.14 58.07 15.19
C THR A 40 -63.48 57.47 13.93
N ILE A 41 -63.97 57.84 12.78
CA ILE A 41 -63.36 57.41 11.49
C ILE A 41 -61.89 57.90 11.39
N LEU A 42 -61.64 59.15 11.78
CA LEU A 42 -60.32 59.74 11.77
C LEU A 42 -59.36 59.04 12.70
N VAL A 43 -59.83 58.72 13.92
CA VAL A 43 -59.04 57.93 14.90
C VAL A 43 -58.76 56.52 14.39
N VAL A 44 -59.78 55.85 13.82
CA VAL A 44 -59.62 54.51 13.26
C VAL A 44 -58.62 54.53 12.05
N LEU A 45 -58.73 55.51 11.16
CA LEU A 45 -57.77 55.65 10.06
C LEU A 45 -56.35 55.94 10.55
N THR A 46 -56.20 56.80 11.56
CA THR A 46 -54.90 57.12 12.14
C THR A 46 -54.24 55.85 12.76
N LEU A 47 -55.04 55.07 13.52
CA LEU A 47 -54.57 53.81 14.07
C LEU A 47 -54.21 52.79 12.99
N LEU A 48 -55.01 52.67 11.92
CA LEU A 48 -54.75 51.74 10.82
C LEU A 48 -53.47 52.14 10.07
N PHE A 49 -53.28 53.39 9.71
CA PHE A 49 -52.06 53.82 9.03
C PHE A 49 -50.84 53.72 9.93
N SER A 50 -50.98 54.03 11.24
CA SER A 50 -49.88 53.81 12.18
C SER A 50 -49.49 52.36 12.30
N SER A 51 -50.46 51.41 12.27
CA SER A 51 -50.17 49.96 12.32
C SER A 51 -49.49 49.49 11.04
N VAL A 52 -49.91 49.96 9.86
CA VAL A 52 -49.30 49.66 8.55
C VAL A 52 -47.86 50.16 8.54
N THR A 53 -47.61 51.38 8.99
CA THR A 53 -46.25 51.94 9.08
C THR A 53 -45.35 51.14 10.03
N ALA A 54 -45.89 50.68 11.14
CA ALA A 54 -45.15 49.82 12.07
C ALA A 54 -44.80 48.46 11.44
N VAL A 55 -45.78 47.84 10.75
CA VAL A 55 -45.51 46.57 9.99
C VAL A 55 -44.47 46.76 8.90
N TRP A 56 -44.58 47.84 8.13
CA TRP A 56 -43.59 48.19 7.08
C TRP A 56 -42.19 48.39 7.68
N SER A 57 -42.09 49.11 8.81
CA SER A 57 -40.80 49.29 9.50
C SER A 57 -40.19 47.96 9.99
N LEU A 58 -41.03 47.05 10.52
CA LEU A 58 -40.60 45.71 10.95
C LEU A 58 -40.16 44.87 9.74
N ALA A 59 -40.90 44.89 8.64
CA ALA A 59 -40.52 44.18 7.41
C ALA A 59 -39.17 44.65 6.90
N ARG A 60 -38.91 45.94 6.84
CA ARG A 60 -37.62 46.50 6.42
C ARG A 60 -36.48 46.18 7.36
N ALA A 61 -36.73 46.07 8.67
CA ALA A 61 -35.72 45.61 9.60
C ALA A 61 -35.38 44.11 9.40
N ALA A 62 -36.37 43.30 9.04
CA ALA A 62 -36.17 41.90 8.68
C ALA A 62 -35.38 41.75 7.36
N ASP A 63 -35.61 42.60 6.40
CA ASP A 63 -34.83 42.58 5.12
C ASP A 63 -33.35 42.87 5.38
N VAL A 64 -33.00 43.82 6.27
CA VAL A 64 -31.62 44.11 6.63
C VAL A 64 -30.96 42.89 7.32
N GLN A 65 -31.70 42.21 8.20
CA GLN A 65 -31.22 41.00 8.84
C GLN A 65 -31.00 39.88 7.84
N ALA A 66 -31.96 39.68 6.91
CA ALA A 66 -31.79 38.70 5.84
C ALA A 66 -30.54 38.96 4.95
N SER A 67 -30.29 40.25 4.66
CA SER A 67 -29.07 40.64 3.93
C SER A 67 -27.80 40.31 4.72
N ALA A 68 -27.79 40.50 6.06
CA ALA A 68 -26.67 40.11 6.90
C ALA A 68 -26.48 38.57 6.93
N ASP A 69 -27.59 37.84 7.03
CA ASP A 69 -27.59 36.36 7.07
C ASP A 69 -26.99 35.79 5.74
N ILE A 70 -27.46 36.29 4.61
CA ILE A 70 -26.94 35.90 3.28
C ILE A 70 -25.45 36.24 3.14
N THR A 71 -25.05 37.43 3.64
CA THR A 71 -23.65 37.87 3.62
C THR A 71 -22.76 36.98 4.48
N ALA A 72 -23.23 36.56 5.66
CA ALA A 72 -22.50 35.63 6.52
C ALA A 72 -22.32 34.25 5.87
N MET A 73 -23.39 33.73 5.27
CA MET A 73 -23.35 32.47 4.52
C MET A 73 -22.40 32.56 3.32
N ALA A 74 -22.44 33.66 2.59
CA ALA A 74 -21.51 33.88 1.45
C ALA A 74 -20.05 33.89 1.90
N GLY A 75 -19.74 34.52 3.02
CA GLY A 75 -18.39 34.47 3.60
C GLY A 75 -17.98 33.07 4.04
N ALA A 76 -18.85 32.36 4.76
CA ALA A 76 -18.59 30.99 5.20
C ALA A 76 -18.45 30.01 4.02
N ASN A 77 -19.13 30.25 2.90
CA ASN A 77 -19.03 29.42 1.72
C ASN A 77 -17.65 29.52 1.04
N VAL A 78 -17.02 30.69 1.06
CA VAL A 78 -15.63 30.83 0.59
C VAL A 78 -14.68 29.92 1.42
N VAL A 79 -14.85 29.90 2.72
CA VAL A 79 -14.05 29.02 3.60
C VAL A 79 -14.38 27.54 3.35
N SER A 80 -15.66 27.21 3.14
CA SER A 80 -16.11 25.87 2.76
C SER A 80 -15.44 25.38 1.48
N SER A 81 -15.42 26.23 0.45
CA SER A 81 -14.77 25.93 -0.84
C SER A 81 -13.29 25.70 -0.68
N TYR A 82 -12.61 26.52 0.12
CA TYR A 82 -11.19 26.30 0.45
C TYR A 82 -10.98 24.96 1.15
N CYS A 83 -11.79 24.62 2.16
CA CYS A 83 -11.69 23.33 2.84
C CYS A 83 -11.88 22.16 1.86
N THR A 84 -12.82 22.28 0.92
CA THR A 84 -13.04 21.27 -0.12
C THR A 84 -11.80 21.05 -0.97
N VAL A 85 -11.18 22.13 -1.45
CA VAL A 85 -9.94 22.06 -2.24
C VAL A 85 -8.81 21.46 -1.44
N ALA A 86 -8.58 21.93 -0.22
CA ALA A 86 -7.50 21.45 0.63
C ALA A 86 -7.65 19.96 0.98
N THR A 87 -8.86 19.52 1.28
CA THR A 87 -9.14 18.09 1.54
C THR A 87 -8.98 17.24 0.29
N THR A 88 -9.39 17.75 -0.88
CA THR A 88 -9.16 17.04 -2.15
C THR A 88 -7.68 16.86 -2.43
N ILE A 89 -6.88 17.91 -2.23
CA ILE A 89 -5.42 17.83 -2.41
C ILE A 89 -4.80 16.81 -1.43
N ASP A 90 -5.21 16.84 -0.15
CA ASP A 90 -4.76 15.85 0.84
C ASP A 90 -5.12 14.42 0.42
N ALA A 91 -6.34 14.20 -0.07
CA ALA A 91 -6.77 12.91 -0.59
C ALA A 91 -5.94 12.47 -1.81
N CYS A 92 -5.61 13.39 -2.72
CA CYS A 92 -4.77 13.09 -3.89
C CYS A 92 -3.35 12.70 -3.47
N ILE A 93 -2.75 13.44 -2.53
CA ILE A 93 -1.41 13.15 -2.02
C ILE A 93 -1.38 11.79 -1.32
N ALA A 94 -2.39 11.51 -0.47
CA ALA A 94 -2.49 10.24 0.24
C ALA A 94 -2.64 9.05 -0.73
N THR A 95 -3.51 9.17 -1.74
CA THR A 95 -3.73 8.10 -2.72
C THR A 95 -2.55 7.89 -3.66
N LEU A 96 -1.89 8.96 -4.11
CA LEU A 96 -0.66 8.83 -4.91
C LEU A 96 0.47 8.17 -4.12
N GLY A 97 0.64 8.56 -2.85
CA GLY A 97 1.62 7.93 -1.98
C GLY A 97 1.32 6.45 -1.77
N PHE A 98 0.08 6.12 -1.42
CA PHE A 98 -0.36 4.74 -1.25
C PHE A 98 -0.19 3.91 -2.52
N ALA A 99 -0.62 4.44 -3.68
CA ALA A 99 -0.45 3.75 -4.96
C ALA A 99 1.03 3.54 -5.29
N GLY A 100 1.87 4.55 -5.04
CA GLY A 100 3.32 4.46 -5.25
C GLY A 100 3.93 3.34 -4.41
N ILE A 101 3.69 3.33 -3.11
CA ILE A 101 4.26 2.34 -2.20
C ILE A 101 3.72 0.94 -2.47
N VAL A 102 2.40 0.79 -2.70
CA VAL A 102 1.83 -0.52 -3.09
C VAL A 102 2.47 -1.03 -4.38
N THR A 103 2.63 -0.15 -5.38
CA THR A 103 3.26 -0.53 -6.66
C THR A 103 4.74 -0.90 -6.47
N THR A 104 5.47 -0.19 -5.61
CA THR A 104 6.84 -0.52 -5.26
C THR A 104 6.92 -1.87 -4.54
N GLY A 105 6.06 -2.12 -3.55
CA GLY A 105 5.99 -3.40 -2.86
C GLY A 105 5.66 -4.57 -3.80
N VAL A 106 4.71 -4.38 -4.72
CA VAL A 106 4.42 -5.34 -5.79
C VAL A 106 5.63 -5.52 -6.70
N GLY A 107 6.38 -4.44 -7.00
CA GLY A 107 7.61 -4.46 -7.76
C GLY A 107 8.68 -5.32 -7.09
N LEU A 108 8.97 -5.11 -5.80
CA LEU A 108 9.92 -5.89 -5.02
C LEU A 108 9.57 -7.39 -5.01
N VAL A 109 8.29 -7.73 -4.78
CA VAL A 109 7.84 -9.12 -4.82
C VAL A 109 7.91 -9.70 -6.23
N ALA A 110 7.60 -8.91 -7.26
CA ALA A 110 7.67 -9.35 -8.65
C ALA A 110 9.12 -9.57 -9.12
N THR A 111 10.08 -8.81 -8.61
CA THR A 111 11.52 -9.01 -8.87
C THR A 111 11.92 -10.43 -8.48
N VAL A 112 11.58 -10.85 -7.28
CA VAL A 112 11.86 -12.21 -6.80
C VAL A 112 10.99 -13.27 -7.51
N GLY A 113 9.71 -12.96 -7.76
CA GLY A 113 8.74 -13.92 -8.30
C GLY A 113 8.80 -14.12 -9.82
N SER A 114 9.43 -13.22 -10.58
CA SER A 114 9.51 -13.30 -12.05
C SER A 114 10.72 -14.06 -12.57
N LEU A 115 11.63 -14.46 -11.69
CA LEU A 115 12.85 -15.19 -12.01
C LEU A 115 12.53 -16.51 -12.71
N GLY A 116 13.26 -16.79 -13.76
CA GLY A 116 13.04 -17.97 -14.63
C GLY A 116 11.94 -17.83 -15.68
N THR A 117 11.18 -16.73 -15.73
CA THR A 117 10.13 -16.52 -16.75
C THR A 117 10.55 -15.62 -17.91
N ALA A 118 11.77 -15.11 -17.91
CA ALA A 118 12.35 -14.22 -18.93
C ALA A 118 11.48 -12.96 -19.24
N ALA A 119 10.68 -12.51 -18.30
CA ALA A 119 9.84 -11.35 -18.49
C ALA A 119 10.51 -10.12 -17.83
N PRO A 120 10.85 -9.08 -18.59
CA PRO A 120 11.36 -7.81 -18.04
C PRO A 120 10.23 -6.99 -17.42
N VAL A 121 9.42 -7.62 -16.57
CA VAL A 121 8.23 -7.00 -15.98
C VAL A 121 8.56 -6.36 -14.63
N SER A 122 9.51 -6.92 -13.90
CA SER A 122 9.88 -6.53 -12.53
C SER A 122 10.45 -5.11 -12.44
N GLY A 123 11.51 -4.81 -13.17
CA GLY A 123 12.14 -3.49 -13.17
C GLY A 123 11.21 -2.36 -13.65
N ASN A 124 10.25 -2.67 -14.54
CA ASN A 124 9.24 -1.71 -14.95
C ASN A 124 8.23 -1.38 -13.85
N VAL A 125 7.83 -2.35 -13.03
CA VAL A 125 6.84 -2.14 -11.96
C VAL A 125 7.46 -1.35 -10.81
N LEU A 126 8.67 -1.70 -10.39
CA LEU A 126 9.42 -0.97 -9.37
C LEU A 126 9.63 0.50 -9.79
N ASN A 127 10.12 0.73 -11.00
CA ASN A 127 10.30 2.07 -11.59
C ASN A 127 8.97 2.87 -11.70
N VAL A 128 7.83 2.24 -11.90
CA VAL A 128 6.53 2.91 -11.89
C VAL A 128 6.17 3.32 -10.46
N GLY A 129 6.43 2.46 -9.47
CA GLY A 129 6.19 2.75 -8.06
C GLY A 129 7.00 3.96 -7.57
N THR A 130 8.32 3.97 -7.81
CA THR A 130 9.21 5.06 -7.41
C THR A 130 8.86 6.37 -8.11
N ARG A 131 8.49 6.36 -9.39
CA ARG A 131 7.98 7.55 -10.12
C ARG A 131 6.67 8.09 -9.55
N LEU A 132 5.77 7.21 -9.08
CA LEU A 132 4.54 7.65 -8.41
C LEU A 132 4.85 8.34 -7.07
N ILE A 133 5.81 7.84 -6.32
CA ILE A 133 6.28 8.45 -5.07
C ILE A 133 6.92 9.81 -5.35
N ASP A 134 7.76 9.91 -6.36
CA ASP A 134 8.37 11.17 -6.80
C ASP A 134 7.33 12.19 -7.26
N ALA A 135 6.35 11.77 -8.05
CA ALA A 135 5.23 12.62 -8.46
C ALA A 135 4.43 13.11 -7.24
N ARG A 136 4.19 12.23 -6.26
CA ARG A 136 3.57 12.60 -4.97
C ARG A 136 4.40 13.64 -4.23
N ASN A 137 5.71 13.46 -4.12
CA ASN A 137 6.60 14.36 -3.40
C ASN A 137 6.61 15.77 -4.03
N LYS A 138 6.73 15.86 -5.35
CA LYS A 138 6.65 17.12 -6.09
C LYS A 138 5.28 17.78 -5.98
N PHE A 139 4.20 16.98 -6.08
CA PHE A 139 2.85 17.47 -5.91
C PHE A 139 2.60 18.02 -4.50
N ALA A 140 3.07 17.29 -3.46
CA ALA A 140 2.93 17.70 -2.08
C ALA A 140 3.67 19.03 -1.78
N GLU A 141 4.89 19.21 -2.30
CA GLU A 141 5.66 20.44 -2.15
C GLU A 141 4.95 21.63 -2.84
N SER A 142 4.50 21.44 -4.06
CA SER A 142 3.77 22.47 -4.82
C SER A 142 2.44 22.81 -4.14
N ALA A 143 1.69 21.79 -3.69
CA ALA A 143 0.41 21.96 -3.00
C ALA A 143 0.57 22.70 -1.66
N SER A 144 1.60 22.38 -0.88
CA SER A 144 1.89 23.08 0.36
C SER A 144 2.06 24.59 0.15
N LYS A 145 2.86 24.99 -0.85
CA LYS A 145 3.08 26.40 -1.20
C LYS A 145 1.79 27.06 -1.68
N GLY A 146 1.01 26.39 -2.55
CA GLY A 146 -0.24 26.88 -3.08
C GLY A 146 -1.31 27.08 -2.00
N LEU A 147 -1.51 26.09 -1.13
CA LEU A 147 -2.47 26.16 -0.03
C LEU A 147 -2.13 27.28 0.96
N GLN A 148 -0.85 27.44 1.33
CA GLN A 148 -0.41 28.53 2.20
C GLN A 148 -0.67 29.91 1.58
N ALA A 149 -0.47 30.06 0.25
CA ALA A 149 -0.73 31.31 -0.44
C ALA A 149 -2.21 31.67 -0.43
N ILE A 150 -3.09 30.68 -0.69
CA ILE A 150 -4.54 30.88 -0.66
C ILE A 150 -5.01 31.20 0.77
N GLU A 151 -4.50 30.52 1.80
CA GLU A 151 -4.88 30.80 3.19
C GLU A 151 -4.54 32.23 3.62
N LYS A 152 -3.42 32.77 3.18
CA LYS A 152 -3.08 34.18 3.42
C LYS A 152 -4.07 35.14 2.77
N ALA A 153 -4.61 34.79 1.61
CA ALA A 153 -5.59 35.59 0.89
C ALA A 153 -7.03 35.36 1.40
N LEU A 154 -7.30 34.24 2.05
CA LEU A 154 -8.65 33.79 2.40
C LEU A 154 -9.47 34.79 3.21
N PRO A 155 -8.96 35.46 4.26
CA PRO A 155 -9.71 36.45 5.01
C PRO A 155 -10.16 37.63 4.13
N PHE A 156 -9.31 38.03 3.19
CA PHE A 156 -9.61 39.10 2.25
C PHE A 156 -10.69 38.65 1.25
N LEU A 157 -10.60 37.43 0.74
CA LEU A 157 -11.61 36.84 -0.17
C LEU A 157 -12.99 36.75 0.49
N VAL A 158 -13.05 36.37 1.77
CA VAL A 158 -14.26 36.35 2.57
C VAL A 158 -14.89 37.75 2.64
N GLY A 159 -14.06 38.76 2.90
CA GLY A 159 -14.52 40.16 2.98
C GLY A 159 -15.10 40.68 1.64
N VAL A 160 -14.37 40.48 0.55
CA VAL A 160 -14.78 40.92 -0.78
C VAL A 160 -16.01 40.16 -1.29
N ASN A 161 -16.10 38.87 -1.08
CA ASN A 161 -17.31 38.12 -1.44
C ASN A 161 -18.53 38.56 -0.64
N GLY A 162 -18.35 38.78 0.67
CA GLY A 162 -19.41 39.35 1.52
C GLY A 162 -19.89 40.71 1.04
N LEU A 163 -18.96 41.61 0.70
CA LEU A 163 -19.28 42.93 0.15
C LEU A 163 -20.08 42.84 -1.15
N ARG A 164 -19.62 42.01 -2.11
CA ARG A 164 -20.27 41.78 -3.38
C ARG A 164 -21.69 41.24 -3.20
N ILE A 165 -21.87 40.25 -2.38
CA ILE A 165 -23.18 39.61 -2.16
C ILE A 165 -24.13 40.60 -1.43
N CYS A 166 -23.64 41.29 -0.39
CA CYS A 166 -24.43 42.27 0.32
C CYS A 166 -24.92 43.38 -0.62
N SER A 167 -24.05 43.95 -1.45
CA SER A 167 -24.44 45.00 -2.41
C SER A 167 -25.40 44.48 -3.48
N ALA A 168 -25.29 43.22 -3.90
CA ALA A 168 -26.20 42.58 -4.84
C ALA A 168 -27.63 42.41 -4.31
N GLN A 169 -27.83 42.44 -2.99
CA GLN A 169 -29.17 42.42 -2.34
C GLN A 169 -29.90 43.76 -2.45
N SER A 170 -29.25 44.80 -2.94
CA SER A 170 -29.85 46.12 -3.10
C SER A 170 -31.07 46.06 -4.04
N VAL A 171 -32.22 46.60 -3.58
CA VAL A 171 -33.48 46.61 -4.30
C VAL A 171 -33.88 48.07 -4.51
N ASP A 172 -34.82 48.37 -5.41
CA ASP A 172 -35.25 49.71 -5.78
C ASP A 172 -35.44 50.61 -4.55
N GLY A 173 -34.59 51.63 -4.43
CA GLY A 173 -34.59 52.63 -3.38
C GLY A 173 -33.93 52.23 -2.06
N LEU A 174 -33.43 51.02 -1.92
CA LEU A 174 -32.75 50.56 -0.72
C LEU A 174 -31.38 49.92 -1.08
N ALA A 175 -30.32 50.61 -0.70
CA ALA A 175 -28.96 50.10 -0.90
C ALA A 175 -28.46 49.39 0.37
N TYR A 176 -27.89 48.20 0.19
CA TYR A 176 -27.21 47.48 1.25
C TYR A 176 -25.70 47.56 1.07
N THR A 177 -25.01 47.79 2.17
CA THR A 177 -23.54 47.74 2.23
C THR A 177 -23.11 46.90 3.45
N GLY A 178 -22.20 46.00 3.24
CA GLY A 178 -21.75 45.13 4.32
C GLY A 178 -20.58 44.27 3.89
N ALA A 179 -20.00 43.54 4.84
CA ALA A 179 -18.91 42.61 4.57
C ALA A 179 -18.97 41.42 5.57
N ALA A 180 -18.32 40.33 5.20
CA ALA A 180 -18.08 39.21 6.07
C ALA A 180 -16.63 39.20 6.56
N VAL A 181 -16.42 38.73 7.78
CA VAL A 181 -15.12 38.60 8.43
C VAL A 181 -14.91 37.17 8.86
N ALA A 182 -13.81 36.56 8.46
CA ALA A 182 -13.41 35.22 8.85
C ALA A 182 -12.99 35.17 10.32
N VAL A 183 -13.50 34.21 11.09
CA VAL A 183 -13.18 34.01 12.51
C VAL A 183 -12.63 32.60 12.74
N PRO A 184 -11.41 32.46 13.25
CA PRO A 184 -10.40 33.50 13.46
C PRO A 184 -9.85 34.03 12.12
N TRP A 185 -9.21 35.19 12.16
CA TRP A 185 -8.56 35.80 10.99
C TRP A 185 -7.28 35.09 10.57
N THR A 186 -6.62 34.40 11.52
CA THR A 186 -5.33 33.74 11.32
C THR A 186 -5.50 32.25 11.08
N SER A 187 -4.67 31.70 10.19
CA SER A 187 -4.53 30.27 10.00
C SER A 187 -3.85 29.59 11.21
N ALA A 188 -4.25 28.35 11.47
CA ALA A 188 -3.54 27.41 12.33
C ALA A 188 -3.27 26.07 11.59
N SER A 189 -3.32 26.12 10.25
CA SER A 189 -2.94 25.01 9.40
C SER A 189 -1.44 24.73 9.50
N ASP A 190 -1.10 23.46 9.38
CA ASP A 190 0.28 23.00 9.31
C ASP A 190 0.43 22.13 8.05
N PHE A 191 1.15 22.69 7.08
CA PHE A 191 1.46 22.02 5.82
C PHE A 191 2.91 21.54 5.75
N THR A 192 3.67 21.66 6.85
CA THR A 192 5.07 21.21 6.88
C THR A 192 5.17 19.70 6.65
N ALA A 193 4.15 18.95 7.10
CA ALA A 193 4.02 17.54 6.83
C ALA A 193 4.01 17.16 5.33
N LEU A 194 3.58 18.08 4.45
CA LEU A 194 3.60 17.88 3.01
C LEU A 194 4.97 18.18 2.38
N SER A 195 5.72 19.13 2.95
CA SER A 195 6.97 19.62 2.39
C SER A 195 8.22 18.97 2.97
N ASP A 196 8.18 18.62 4.28
CA ASP A 196 9.34 18.14 5.02
C ASP A 196 9.58 16.64 4.88
N GLY A 197 8.68 15.97 4.18
CA GLY A 197 8.69 14.57 4.09
C GLY A 197 8.75 14.05 2.66
N LYS A 198 9.92 13.80 2.20
CA LYS A 198 10.15 13.01 1.01
C LYS A 198 10.30 11.56 1.44
N VAL A 199 9.52 10.68 0.82
CA VAL A 199 9.86 9.27 0.82
C VAL A 199 11.08 9.15 -0.08
N GLU A 200 12.21 8.73 0.45
CA GLU A 200 13.41 8.52 -0.35
C GLU A 200 13.19 7.29 -1.23
N THR A 201 13.26 7.51 -2.54
CA THR A 201 13.03 6.46 -3.54
C THR A 201 14.30 5.72 -3.89
N ASP A 202 15.45 6.36 -3.67
CA ASP A 202 16.76 5.80 -4.00
C ASP A 202 17.04 4.53 -3.19
N ASP A 203 16.71 4.53 -1.88
CA ASP A 203 16.87 3.35 -1.01
C ASP A 203 15.97 2.18 -1.45
N LEU A 204 14.75 2.47 -1.94
CA LEU A 204 13.84 1.45 -2.46
C LEU A 204 14.30 0.88 -3.80
N GLU A 205 14.92 1.69 -4.66
CA GLU A 205 15.51 1.24 -5.93
C GLU A 205 16.74 0.38 -5.66
N GLU A 206 17.64 0.80 -4.77
CA GLU A 206 18.83 0.03 -4.37
C GLU A 206 18.44 -1.33 -3.75
N ALA A 207 17.45 -1.35 -2.84
CA ALA A 207 16.94 -2.59 -2.27
C ALA A 207 16.33 -3.52 -3.33
N GLY A 208 15.69 -2.95 -4.35
CA GLY A 208 15.15 -3.70 -5.48
C GLY A 208 16.22 -4.30 -6.37
N GLU A 209 17.29 -3.56 -6.67
CA GLU A 209 18.46 -4.04 -7.44
C GLU A 209 19.21 -5.12 -6.66
N ASP A 210 19.45 -4.93 -5.37
CA ASP A 210 20.11 -5.93 -4.51
C ASP A 210 19.32 -7.24 -4.45
N LEU A 211 17.98 -7.17 -4.37
CA LEU A 211 17.11 -8.34 -4.42
C LEU A 211 17.14 -9.04 -5.78
N GLU A 212 17.22 -8.28 -6.89
CA GLU A 212 17.31 -8.83 -8.23
C GLU A 212 18.63 -9.61 -8.39
N ASP A 213 19.75 -9.01 -8.03
CA ASP A 213 21.08 -9.61 -8.14
C ASP A 213 21.20 -10.91 -7.34
N VAL A 214 20.81 -10.89 -6.04
CA VAL A 214 20.87 -12.09 -5.19
C VAL A 214 19.92 -13.17 -5.66
N SER A 215 18.76 -12.80 -6.17
CA SER A 215 17.76 -13.74 -6.66
C SER A 215 18.21 -14.42 -7.95
N ASP A 216 18.86 -13.71 -8.87
CA ASP A 216 19.45 -14.26 -10.10
C ASP A 216 20.57 -15.25 -9.73
N ASP A 217 21.48 -14.89 -8.82
CA ASP A 217 22.53 -15.75 -8.33
C ASP A 217 21.96 -17.04 -7.69
N LEU A 218 20.87 -16.92 -6.91
CA LEU A 218 20.20 -18.06 -6.30
C LEU A 218 19.55 -18.98 -7.33
N GLU A 219 18.95 -18.45 -8.40
CA GLU A 219 18.40 -19.28 -9.49
C GLU A 219 19.51 -20.06 -10.20
N ASP A 220 20.62 -19.39 -10.50
CA ASP A 220 21.79 -20.04 -11.13
C ASP A 220 22.36 -21.14 -10.23
N ALA A 221 22.46 -20.91 -8.92
CA ALA A 221 22.90 -21.91 -7.94
C ALA A 221 21.93 -23.10 -7.89
N ARG A 222 20.63 -22.88 -7.89
CA ARG A 222 19.60 -23.92 -7.93
C ARG A 222 19.69 -24.78 -9.19
N GLN A 223 19.92 -24.14 -10.33
CA GLN A 223 20.12 -24.86 -11.58
C GLN A 223 21.39 -25.74 -11.52
N LYS A 224 22.50 -25.21 -10.98
CA LYS A 224 23.74 -25.98 -10.76
C LYS A 224 23.48 -27.18 -9.84
N THR A 225 22.77 -26.99 -8.73
CA THR A 225 22.39 -28.06 -7.80
C THR A 225 21.54 -29.12 -8.47
N ALA A 226 20.51 -28.69 -9.23
CA ALA A 226 19.63 -29.62 -9.96
C ALA A 226 20.41 -30.43 -11.01
N ASP A 227 21.33 -29.82 -11.71
CA ASP A 227 22.17 -30.49 -12.72
C ASP A 227 23.17 -31.45 -12.07
N ALA A 228 23.78 -31.08 -10.93
CA ALA A 228 24.66 -31.96 -10.18
C ALA A 228 23.88 -33.17 -9.60
N LYS A 229 22.70 -32.92 -9.02
CA LYS A 229 21.80 -33.98 -8.57
C LYS A 229 21.40 -34.92 -9.70
N LYS A 230 21.11 -34.38 -10.87
CA LYS A 230 20.76 -35.16 -12.05
C LYS A 230 21.92 -36.01 -12.54
N ARG A 231 23.17 -35.48 -12.52
CA ARG A 231 24.37 -36.28 -12.86
C ARG A 231 24.56 -37.46 -11.89
N ALA A 232 24.42 -37.23 -10.59
CA ALA A 232 24.51 -38.26 -9.58
C ALA A 232 23.39 -39.34 -9.73
N TRP A 233 22.16 -38.92 -10.00
CA TRP A 233 21.05 -39.81 -10.32
C TRP A 233 21.33 -40.65 -11.60
N LEU A 234 21.87 -40.04 -12.66
CA LEU A 234 22.20 -40.76 -13.89
C LEU A 234 23.28 -41.83 -13.66
N ALA A 235 24.25 -41.55 -12.79
CA ALA A 235 25.28 -42.53 -12.44
C ALA A 235 24.73 -43.67 -11.56
N ASP A 236 23.75 -43.37 -10.69
CA ASP A 236 23.12 -44.37 -9.82
C ASP A 236 22.06 -45.21 -10.51
N CYS A 237 20.97 -44.58 -11.04
CA CYS A 237 19.81 -45.32 -11.56
C CYS A 237 19.15 -44.66 -12.78
N GLY A 238 19.77 -43.69 -13.41
CA GLY A 238 19.20 -43.02 -14.58
C GLY A 238 18.90 -43.95 -15.76
N SER A 239 18.05 -43.50 -16.66
CA SER A 239 17.34 -44.30 -17.67
C SER A 239 18.19 -44.91 -18.80
N THR A 240 19.49 -44.75 -18.82
CA THR A 240 20.31 -45.01 -20.02
C THR A 240 21.02 -46.37 -20.09
N GLY A 241 20.67 -47.31 -19.25
CA GLY A 241 21.13 -48.68 -19.42
C GLY A 241 22.52 -49.01 -18.87
N ARG A 242 23.28 -48.02 -18.40
CA ARG A 242 24.62 -48.19 -17.79
C ARG A 242 24.73 -47.27 -16.57
N ASN A 243 24.46 -47.82 -15.42
CA ASN A 243 24.48 -47.14 -14.12
C ASN A 243 24.68 -48.15 -12.99
N MET A 244 24.88 -47.71 -11.75
CA MET A 244 25.11 -48.58 -10.61
C MET A 244 23.98 -49.61 -10.44
N ARG A 245 22.72 -49.22 -10.58
CA ARG A 245 21.57 -50.11 -10.42
C ARG A 245 21.61 -51.26 -11.42
N GLU A 246 21.87 -51.01 -12.71
CA GLU A 246 21.96 -52.05 -13.71
C GLU A 246 23.19 -52.98 -13.50
N ARG A 247 24.32 -52.38 -13.10
CA ARG A 247 25.50 -53.18 -12.79
C ARG A 247 25.28 -54.06 -11.56
N ALA A 248 24.69 -53.51 -10.50
CA ALA A 248 24.31 -54.30 -9.33
C ALA A 248 23.37 -55.45 -9.69
N SER A 249 22.35 -55.17 -10.53
CA SER A 249 21.41 -56.19 -10.99
C SER A 249 22.07 -57.33 -11.80
N LYS A 250 23.16 -57.02 -12.53
CA LYS A 250 23.89 -58.01 -13.37
C LYS A 250 25.01 -58.74 -12.64
N LEU A 251 25.60 -58.07 -11.65
CA LEU A 251 26.83 -58.54 -10.99
C LEU A 251 26.60 -59.03 -9.53
N SER A 252 25.38 -58.92 -9.05
CA SER A 252 25.01 -59.37 -7.72
C SER A 252 23.59 -59.97 -7.71
N GLY A 253 23.16 -60.55 -6.61
CA GLY A 253 21.82 -61.08 -6.40
C GLY A 253 20.98 -60.21 -5.50
N LEU A 254 21.11 -58.90 -5.55
CA LEU A 254 20.34 -57.95 -4.75
C LEU A 254 18.85 -58.07 -5.06
N THR A 255 18.04 -57.95 -4.01
CA THR A 255 16.58 -57.90 -4.10
C THR A 255 16.13 -56.54 -4.68
N ALA A 256 14.87 -56.45 -5.14
CA ALA A 256 14.32 -55.19 -5.59
C ALA A 256 14.30 -54.08 -4.51
N ALA A 257 14.19 -54.49 -3.23
CA ALA A 257 14.26 -53.55 -2.10
C ALA A 257 15.68 -52.99 -1.85
N GLU A 258 16.71 -53.80 -2.11
CA GLU A 258 18.10 -53.37 -1.99
C GLU A 258 18.63 -52.65 -3.26
N ASN A 259 17.90 -52.76 -4.37
CA ASN A 259 18.25 -52.18 -5.64
C ASN A 259 17.06 -51.44 -6.30
N PRO A 260 16.49 -50.46 -5.57
CA PRO A 260 15.27 -49.76 -6.03
C PRO A 260 15.52 -48.95 -7.30
N ASP A 261 14.43 -48.67 -8.05
CA ASP A 261 14.44 -47.85 -9.25
C ASP A 261 13.79 -46.50 -9.00
N TYR A 262 14.34 -45.46 -9.56
CA TYR A 262 13.79 -44.11 -9.52
C TYR A 262 13.79 -43.51 -10.93
N ALA A 263 12.58 -43.28 -11.43
CA ALA A 263 12.36 -42.76 -12.79
C ALA A 263 12.79 -41.29 -12.96
N SER A 264 13.01 -40.55 -11.88
CA SER A 264 13.34 -39.14 -11.91
C SER A 264 14.31 -38.73 -10.79
N SER A 265 15.19 -37.80 -11.05
CA SER A 265 16.03 -37.17 -10.05
C SER A 265 15.26 -36.39 -8.97
N LEU A 266 14.01 -36.05 -9.24
CA LEU A 266 13.16 -35.32 -8.29
C LEU A 266 12.77 -36.16 -7.08
N THR A 267 12.47 -37.44 -7.31
CA THR A 267 12.07 -38.39 -6.24
C THR A 267 13.25 -39.19 -5.67
N TRP A 268 14.42 -39.06 -6.31
CA TRP A 268 15.63 -39.74 -5.90
C TRP A 268 16.42 -38.89 -4.89
N THR A 269 17.12 -39.55 -3.97
CA THR A 269 18.04 -38.90 -3.04
C THR A 269 19.42 -39.56 -3.14
N PRO A 270 20.53 -38.82 -2.87
CA PRO A 270 21.88 -39.39 -2.89
C PRO A 270 22.09 -40.57 -1.96
N GLN A 271 21.36 -40.64 -0.86
CA GLN A 271 21.39 -41.76 0.08
C GLN A 271 21.07 -43.10 -0.59
N VAL A 272 20.16 -43.12 -1.58
CA VAL A 272 19.79 -44.32 -2.31
C VAL A 272 21.00 -44.92 -3.03
N GLY A 273 21.84 -44.08 -3.65
CA GLY A 273 23.07 -44.53 -4.30
C GLY A 273 24.09 -45.12 -3.33
N LEU A 274 24.25 -44.48 -2.16
CA LEU A 274 25.12 -44.96 -1.10
C LEU A 274 24.63 -46.31 -0.54
N ASP A 275 23.33 -46.44 -0.23
CA ASP A 275 22.73 -47.67 0.28
C ASP A 275 22.87 -48.82 -0.72
N ARG A 276 22.67 -48.54 -2.02
CA ARG A 276 22.89 -49.50 -3.09
C ARG A 276 24.34 -49.99 -3.16
N ALA A 277 25.28 -49.05 -3.05
CA ALA A 277 26.71 -49.41 -3.07
C ALA A 277 27.09 -50.26 -1.85
N CYS A 278 26.59 -49.92 -0.66
CA CYS A 278 26.76 -50.72 0.54
C CYS A 278 26.19 -52.15 0.37
N ALA A 279 24.94 -52.24 -0.14
CA ALA A 279 24.30 -53.54 -0.39
C ALA A 279 25.05 -54.36 -1.44
N TYR A 280 25.54 -53.73 -2.49
CA TYR A 280 26.36 -54.41 -3.56
C TYR A 280 27.62 -55.00 -2.98
N TYR A 281 28.46 -54.24 -2.26
CA TYR A 281 29.71 -54.75 -1.71
C TYR A 281 29.51 -55.75 -0.58
N ARG A 282 28.49 -55.59 0.24
CA ARG A 282 28.10 -56.61 1.21
C ARG A 282 27.77 -57.94 0.54
N TRP A 283 26.93 -57.91 -0.51
CA TRP A 283 26.59 -59.11 -1.24
C TRP A 283 27.81 -59.71 -1.93
N ARG A 284 28.65 -58.92 -2.59
CA ARG A 284 29.89 -59.38 -3.26
C ARG A 284 30.88 -60.03 -2.31
N ARG A 285 31.06 -59.47 -1.14
CA ARG A 285 31.90 -60.04 -0.09
C ARG A 285 31.38 -61.40 0.37
N ASP A 286 30.08 -61.50 0.62
CA ASP A 286 29.47 -62.70 1.21
C ASP A 286 29.35 -63.84 0.21
N HIS A 287 29.33 -63.58 -1.11
CA HIS A 287 29.16 -64.55 -2.17
C HIS A 287 30.39 -64.65 -3.08
N GLU A 288 31.53 -64.13 -2.64
CA GLU A 288 32.78 -64.27 -3.41
C GLU A 288 33.35 -65.66 -3.23
N GLU A 289 33.40 -66.42 -4.33
CA GLU A 289 33.97 -67.77 -4.39
C GLU A 289 34.98 -67.91 -5.52
N PRO A 290 36.01 -68.71 -5.38
CA PRO A 290 36.94 -68.98 -6.47
C PRO A 290 36.24 -69.71 -7.64
N LYS A 291 36.50 -69.29 -8.84
CA LYS A 291 35.87 -69.82 -10.06
C LYS A 291 36.35 -71.26 -10.42
N ASN A 292 37.49 -71.66 -9.84
CA ASN A 292 38.07 -73.00 -9.98
C ASN A 292 39.00 -73.27 -8.81
N ASP A 293 39.51 -74.49 -8.70
CA ASP A 293 40.36 -74.95 -7.60
C ASP A 293 41.84 -74.56 -7.71
N SER A 294 42.22 -73.74 -8.75
CA SER A 294 43.60 -73.31 -8.88
C SER A 294 44.02 -72.40 -7.71
N VAL A 295 45.28 -72.51 -7.28
CA VAL A 295 45.84 -71.66 -6.21
C VAL A 295 45.79 -70.19 -6.59
N GLU A 296 46.04 -69.88 -7.86
CA GLU A 296 46.00 -68.52 -8.37
C GLU A 296 44.57 -67.94 -8.30
N GLU A 297 43.52 -68.71 -8.63
CA GLU A 297 42.18 -68.26 -8.55
C GLU A 297 41.68 -68.13 -7.09
N LYS A 298 42.13 -69.03 -6.21
CA LYS A 298 41.89 -68.91 -4.76
C LYS A 298 42.53 -67.66 -4.18
N ALA A 299 43.75 -67.31 -4.61
CA ALA A 299 44.42 -66.06 -4.24
C ALA A 299 43.71 -64.85 -4.80
N ASN A 300 43.27 -64.86 -6.05
CA ASN A 300 42.48 -63.80 -6.68
C ASN A 300 41.13 -63.63 -5.98
N SER A 301 40.48 -64.72 -5.58
CA SER A 301 39.21 -64.66 -4.84
C SER A 301 39.40 -64.03 -3.42
N ALA A 302 40.49 -64.40 -2.72
CA ALA A 302 40.84 -63.79 -1.46
C ALA A 302 41.12 -62.26 -1.63
N ALA A 303 41.81 -61.87 -2.69
CA ALA A 303 42.04 -60.46 -3.01
C ALA A 303 40.74 -59.69 -3.29
N ARG A 304 39.85 -60.30 -4.11
CA ARG A 304 38.51 -59.67 -4.37
C ARG A 304 37.67 -59.53 -3.09
N ARG A 305 37.63 -60.56 -2.27
CA ARG A 305 36.89 -60.52 -0.99
C ARG A 305 37.45 -59.44 -0.05
N ALA A 306 38.75 -59.31 0.07
CA ALA A 306 39.39 -58.27 0.86
C ALA A 306 39.06 -56.87 0.36
N TYR A 307 39.10 -56.67 -0.97
CA TYR A 307 38.69 -55.38 -1.56
C TYR A 307 37.21 -55.07 -1.31
N TYR A 308 36.31 -56.07 -1.43
CA TYR A 308 34.89 -55.87 -1.19
C TYR A 308 34.59 -55.61 0.30
N GLU A 309 35.29 -56.25 1.19
CA GLU A 309 35.18 -55.94 2.64
C GLU A 309 35.63 -54.52 2.94
N TYR A 310 36.77 -54.10 2.40
CA TYR A 310 37.25 -52.73 2.56
C TYR A 310 36.28 -51.72 1.97
N ALA A 311 35.78 -51.95 0.75
CA ALA A 311 34.81 -51.07 0.12
C ALA A 311 33.50 -50.96 0.94
N TYR A 312 33.00 -52.09 1.45
CA TYR A 312 31.83 -52.11 2.31
C TYR A 312 32.05 -51.31 3.60
N GLN A 313 33.21 -51.45 4.25
CA GLN A 313 33.54 -50.71 5.48
C GLN A 313 33.59 -49.21 5.22
N GLN A 314 34.23 -48.77 4.12
CA GLN A 314 34.29 -47.36 3.76
C GLN A 314 32.92 -46.78 3.46
N LEU A 315 32.07 -47.48 2.71
CA LEU A 315 30.75 -47.03 2.33
C LEU A 315 29.76 -47.07 3.51
N SER A 316 29.82 -48.09 4.34
CA SER A 316 28.93 -48.21 5.52
C SER A 316 29.24 -47.18 6.62
N SER A 317 30.46 -46.65 6.65
CA SER A 317 30.84 -45.55 7.55
C SER A 317 30.60 -44.16 6.93
N ALA A 318 30.30 -44.10 5.64
CA ALA A 318 29.97 -42.84 4.97
C ALA A 318 28.56 -42.38 5.31
N SER A 319 28.37 -41.08 5.34
CA SER A 319 27.09 -40.42 5.57
C SER A 319 26.92 -39.24 4.63
N ILE A 320 25.69 -38.96 4.27
CA ILE A 320 25.27 -37.76 3.55
C ILE A 320 24.22 -37.12 4.46
N THR A 321 24.51 -35.93 4.96
CA THR A 321 23.64 -35.23 5.91
C THR A 321 23.41 -33.79 5.48
N GLU A 322 22.19 -33.35 5.60
CA GLU A 322 21.80 -31.94 5.43
C GLU A 322 21.27 -31.49 6.81
N VAL A 323 21.97 -30.55 7.46
CA VAL A 323 21.64 -30.06 8.79
C VAL A 323 21.77 -28.53 8.78
N GLY A 324 20.62 -27.85 8.96
CA GLY A 324 20.57 -26.40 8.83
C GLY A 324 21.00 -25.99 7.41
N ASP A 325 21.90 -25.04 7.36
CA ASP A 325 22.37 -24.43 6.11
C ASP A 325 23.62 -25.13 5.53
N THR A 326 23.82 -26.39 5.84
CA THR A 326 25.02 -27.10 5.40
C THR A 326 24.74 -28.54 5.02
N VAL A 327 25.22 -28.93 3.84
CA VAL A 327 25.24 -30.31 3.35
C VAL A 327 26.64 -30.84 3.47
N THR A 328 26.78 -32.02 4.03
CA THR A 328 28.08 -32.69 4.17
C THR A 328 28.01 -34.11 3.64
N SER A 329 29.09 -34.55 2.98
CA SER A 329 29.31 -35.92 2.59
C SER A 329 30.66 -36.40 3.11
N THR A 330 30.67 -37.56 3.72
CA THR A 330 31.91 -38.25 4.13
C THR A 330 32.31 -39.37 3.18
N LEU A 331 31.57 -39.53 2.06
CA LEU A 331 31.85 -40.51 1.03
C LEU A 331 33.18 -40.19 0.33
N LYS A 332 34.07 -41.16 0.27
CA LYS A 332 35.39 -41.02 -0.39
C LYS A 332 35.46 -41.91 -1.60
N LEU A 333 36.25 -41.47 -2.57
CA LEU A 333 36.59 -42.31 -3.71
C LEU A 333 37.29 -43.58 -3.28
N LEU A 334 36.78 -44.74 -3.73
CA LEU A 334 37.46 -46.00 -3.56
C LEU A 334 38.71 -46.08 -4.45
N PRO A 335 39.78 -46.83 -4.02
CA PRO A 335 41.01 -46.97 -4.78
C PRO A 335 40.73 -47.68 -6.10
N LYS A 336 41.25 -47.13 -7.22
CA LYS A 336 41.01 -47.64 -8.57
C LYS A 336 42.14 -48.51 -9.16
N ASN A 337 43.27 -48.63 -8.46
CA ASN A 337 44.42 -49.39 -8.91
C ASN A 337 45.37 -49.70 -7.75
N THR A 338 46.41 -50.49 -7.99
CA THR A 338 47.42 -50.89 -6.99
C THR A 338 48.12 -49.70 -6.33
N SER A 339 48.41 -48.62 -7.07
CA SER A 339 49.06 -47.45 -6.48
C SER A 339 48.16 -46.71 -5.49
N GLU A 340 46.86 -46.70 -5.71
CA GLU A 340 45.87 -46.11 -4.79
C GLU A 340 45.56 -47.04 -3.62
N VAL A 341 45.52 -48.38 -3.83
CA VAL A 341 45.42 -49.38 -2.75
C VAL A 341 46.56 -49.22 -1.76
N LYS A 342 47.79 -48.95 -2.22
CA LYS A 342 48.95 -48.70 -1.34
C LYS A 342 48.81 -47.51 -0.41
N LYS A 343 47.82 -46.63 -0.63
CA LYS A 343 47.54 -45.46 0.20
C LYS A 343 46.40 -45.69 1.20
N THR A 344 45.87 -46.90 1.30
CA THR A 344 44.70 -47.25 2.13
C THR A 344 45.11 -48.19 3.24
N THR A 345 44.19 -48.37 4.24
CA THR A 345 44.33 -49.33 5.32
C THR A 345 44.41 -50.77 4.79
N LEU A 346 43.78 -51.06 3.63
CA LEU A 346 43.84 -52.37 3.00
C LEU A 346 45.29 -52.83 2.71
N TYR A 347 46.24 -51.92 2.55
CA TYR A 347 47.65 -52.21 2.38
C TYR A 347 48.39 -52.35 3.68
N THR A 348 47.98 -51.70 4.76
CA THR A 348 48.66 -51.64 6.05
C THR A 348 48.04 -52.51 7.14
N ASP A 349 46.82 -52.99 6.93
CA ASP A 349 46.12 -53.83 7.92
C ASP A 349 46.77 -55.23 8.01
N VAL A 350 46.97 -55.65 9.26
CA VAL A 350 47.66 -56.89 9.60
C VAL A 350 46.62 -58.03 9.66
N VAL A 351 46.22 -58.55 8.51
CA VAL A 351 45.11 -59.50 8.37
C VAL A 351 45.50 -60.78 7.60
N TRP A 352 46.65 -60.78 6.94
CA TRP A 352 47.07 -61.91 6.06
C TRP A 352 47.88 -62.91 6.80
N PRO A 353 47.60 -64.20 6.63
CA PRO A 353 48.36 -65.24 7.24
C PRO A 353 49.79 -65.38 6.71
N SER A 354 50.71 -65.79 7.53
CA SER A 354 52.10 -66.05 7.11
C SER A 354 52.59 -67.41 7.63
N SER A 355 53.65 -67.90 7.01
CA SER A 355 54.43 -69.03 7.52
C SER A 355 55.88 -68.60 7.71
N LEU A 356 56.50 -69.14 8.75
CA LEU A 356 57.92 -68.96 8.98
C LEU A 356 58.64 -70.12 8.29
N GLU A 357 59.41 -69.77 7.29
CA GLU A 357 60.23 -70.69 6.52
C GLU A 357 61.73 -70.52 6.90
N SER A 358 62.62 -71.33 6.32
CA SER A 358 64.06 -71.32 6.65
C SER A 358 64.74 -69.98 6.36
N ASP A 359 64.17 -69.17 5.48
CA ASP A 359 64.70 -67.92 4.99
C ASP A 359 63.84 -66.70 5.30
N GLY A 360 62.88 -66.87 6.23
CA GLY A 360 62.07 -65.73 6.73
C GLY A 360 60.58 -65.97 6.67
N LEU A 361 59.79 -64.91 6.98
CA LEU A 361 58.32 -64.90 6.89
C LEU A 361 57.86 -64.83 5.44
N THR A 362 56.91 -65.69 5.11
CA THR A 362 56.29 -65.75 3.79
C THR A 362 54.81 -65.46 3.93
N LEU A 363 54.28 -64.48 3.17
CA LEU A 363 52.89 -64.06 3.20
C LEU A 363 52.03 -64.93 2.26
N HIS A 364 50.84 -65.32 2.72
CA HIS A 364 49.90 -66.16 1.96
C HIS A 364 48.52 -65.52 1.87
N TYR A 365 47.72 -65.91 0.85
CA TYR A 365 46.33 -65.47 0.69
C TYR A 365 45.39 -66.05 1.75
N ALA A 366 45.71 -67.25 2.28
CA ALA A 366 44.95 -67.94 3.32
C ALA A 366 45.90 -68.92 4.06
N SER A 367 45.48 -69.39 5.25
CA SER A 367 46.25 -70.32 6.07
C SER A 367 46.33 -71.72 5.49
N ASP A 368 45.44 -72.09 4.56
CA ASP A 368 45.39 -73.35 3.82
C ASP A 368 46.10 -73.31 2.49
N CYS A 369 46.87 -72.28 2.22
CA CYS A 369 47.67 -72.18 1.01
C CYS A 369 48.63 -73.36 0.88
N PRO A 370 48.68 -74.05 -0.29
CA PRO A 370 49.59 -75.15 -0.51
C PRO A 370 51.10 -74.82 -0.37
N GLY A 371 51.40 -73.51 -0.48
CA GLY A 371 52.74 -72.94 -0.28
C GLY A 371 53.09 -72.68 1.20
N ALA A 372 52.12 -72.76 2.13
CA ALA A 372 52.34 -72.53 3.54
C ALA A 372 52.90 -73.81 4.20
N THR A 373 54.15 -74.13 3.87
CA THR A 373 54.80 -75.37 4.33
C THR A 373 55.58 -75.22 5.65
N GLY A 374 55.78 -73.97 6.12
CA GLY A 374 56.45 -73.60 7.35
C GLY A 374 55.57 -73.62 8.60
N VAL A 375 56.15 -73.26 9.75
CA VAL A 375 55.40 -73.06 10.97
C VAL A 375 54.47 -71.80 10.77
N PRO A 376 53.21 -71.91 11.24
CA PRO A 376 52.33 -70.71 11.15
C PRO A 376 52.97 -69.49 11.84
N GLY A 377 53.08 -68.39 11.11
CA GLY A 377 53.62 -67.13 11.61
C GLY A 377 52.50 -66.17 12.09
N SER A 378 52.87 -64.99 12.48
CA SER A 378 51.93 -63.90 12.80
C SER A 378 51.16 -63.43 11.56
N LEU A 379 49.99 -62.80 11.70
CA LEU A 379 49.35 -62.10 10.64
C LEU A 379 50.23 -60.93 10.16
N LEU A 380 50.24 -60.66 8.88
CA LEU A 380 51.02 -59.61 8.29
C LEU A 380 50.15 -58.67 7.41
N ALA A 381 50.64 -57.47 7.17
CA ALA A 381 50.09 -56.55 6.22
C ALA A 381 50.69 -56.81 4.82
N LEU A 382 49.98 -56.39 3.74
CA LEU A 382 50.52 -56.45 2.39
C LEU A 382 51.80 -55.61 2.23
N SER A 383 51.93 -54.54 2.98
CA SER A 383 53.14 -53.71 3.05
C SER A 383 54.41 -54.43 3.50
N ALA A 384 54.27 -55.55 4.21
CA ALA A 384 55.41 -56.36 4.70
C ALA A 384 56.26 -56.89 3.55
N ILE A 385 55.67 -57.14 2.37
CA ILE A 385 56.40 -57.56 1.17
C ILE A 385 57.28 -56.43 0.66
N ASP A 386 56.72 -55.26 0.47
CA ASP A 386 57.43 -54.08 -0.06
C ASP A 386 58.51 -53.54 0.88
N THR A 387 58.32 -53.73 2.21
CA THR A 387 59.32 -53.38 3.24
C THR A 387 60.41 -54.45 3.45
N GLY A 388 60.28 -55.58 2.82
CA GLY A 388 61.21 -56.71 3.01
C GLY A 388 61.03 -57.46 4.35
N ALA A 389 59.97 -57.18 5.13
CA ALA A 389 59.64 -57.87 6.38
C ALA A 389 59.07 -59.28 6.13
N ALA A 390 58.52 -59.51 4.94
CA ALA A 390 58.05 -60.80 4.48
C ALA A 390 58.34 -60.98 2.99
N ARG A 391 58.29 -62.22 2.55
CA ARG A 391 58.40 -62.57 1.13
C ARG A 391 57.04 -62.91 0.53
N GLU A 392 56.97 -62.81 -0.78
CA GLU A 392 55.87 -63.31 -1.57
C GLU A 392 55.96 -64.83 -1.66
N CYS A 393 54.87 -65.53 -1.44
CA CYS A 393 54.81 -66.98 -1.58
C CYS A 393 55.01 -67.40 -3.02
N SER A 394 55.99 -68.29 -3.30
CA SER A 394 56.30 -68.78 -4.63
C SER A 394 55.16 -69.55 -5.32
N THR A 395 54.26 -70.15 -4.50
CA THR A 395 53.11 -70.93 -4.98
C THR A 395 51.87 -70.06 -5.29
N CYS A 396 51.47 -69.20 -4.36
CA CYS A 396 50.29 -68.40 -4.59
C CYS A 396 50.57 -67.03 -5.22
N LYS A 397 51.79 -66.53 -5.07
CA LYS A 397 52.24 -65.22 -5.60
C LYS A 397 51.34 -64.07 -5.20
N PHE A 398 50.71 -64.17 -3.98
CA PHE A 398 49.75 -63.20 -3.53
C PHE A 398 50.45 -61.92 -3.06
N SER A 399 50.01 -60.81 -3.57
CA SER A 399 50.59 -59.49 -3.34
C SER A 399 49.57 -58.38 -3.39
N VAL A 400 49.96 -57.14 -3.09
CA VAL A 400 49.10 -55.95 -3.24
C VAL A 400 48.65 -55.76 -4.71
N GLY A 401 49.43 -56.29 -5.66
CA GLY A 401 49.07 -56.28 -7.07
C GLY A 401 47.76 -57.01 -7.38
N ASP A 402 47.53 -58.14 -6.71
CA ASP A 402 46.31 -58.95 -6.89
C ASP A 402 45.09 -58.24 -6.34
N VAL A 403 45.22 -57.58 -5.20
CA VAL A 403 44.16 -56.73 -4.63
C VAL A 403 43.88 -55.55 -5.56
N GLY A 404 44.90 -54.90 -6.08
CA GLY A 404 44.77 -53.73 -7.00
C GLY A 404 44.20 -54.05 -8.37
N LYS A 405 44.29 -55.32 -8.84
CA LYS A 405 43.66 -55.78 -10.09
C LYS A 405 42.12 -55.71 -10.02
N THR A 406 41.55 -55.95 -8.83
CA THR A 406 40.08 -55.98 -8.62
C THR A 406 39.44 -54.66 -9.05
N PRO A 407 39.80 -53.50 -8.47
CA PRO A 407 39.26 -52.24 -8.91
C PRO A 407 39.74 -51.80 -10.33
N ALA A 408 40.99 -52.12 -10.70
CA ALA A 408 41.54 -51.67 -11.94
C ALA A 408 40.76 -52.15 -13.19
N ALA A 409 40.22 -53.36 -13.13
CA ALA A 409 39.46 -53.97 -14.22
C ALA A 409 38.07 -53.30 -14.36
N SER A 410 37.45 -52.89 -13.29
CA SER A 410 36.07 -52.42 -13.26
C SER A 410 35.91 -50.90 -13.24
N THR A 411 36.93 -50.17 -12.78
CA THR A 411 36.94 -48.68 -12.85
C THR A 411 37.31 -48.14 -14.22
N SER A 412 37.97 -48.95 -15.07
CA SER A 412 38.44 -48.52 -16.38
C SER A 412 37.41 -48.66 -17.51
N ILE A 413 36.30 -49.37 -17.25
CA ILE A 413 35.27 -49.66 -18.24
C ILE A 413 33.85 -49.43 -17.67
N ASP A 414 32.96 -48.94 -18.50
CA ASP A 414 31.59 -48.62 -18.12
C ASP A 414 30.69 -49.83 -17.84
N SER A 415 31.21 -51.03 -18.05
CA SER A 415 30.57 -52.27 -17.67
C SER A 415 30.85 -52.68 -16.20
N GLY A 416 31.76 -51.97 -15.52
CA GLY A 416 32.10 -52.18 -14.12
C GLY A 416 31.15 -51.40 -13.20
N PHE A 417 30.89 -51.91 -12.00
CA PHE A 417 30.15 -51.21 -10.97
C PHE A 417 30.94 -50.02 -10.40
N GLU A 418 32.24 -50.24 -10.20
CA GLU A 418 33.19 -49.28 -9.66
C GLU A 418 33.37 -48.03 -10.55
N TYR A 419 33.17 -48.16 -11.87
CA TYR A 419 33.15 -47.02 -12.79
C TYR A 419 32.00 -46.07 -12.45
N HIS A 420 30.79 -46.58 -12.35
CA HIS A 420 29.59 -45.79 -12.04
C HIS A 420 29.55 -45.30 -10.59
N LEU A 421 30.07 -46.06 -9.64
CA LEU A 421 30.24 -45.59 -8.28
C LEU A 421 31.19 -44.41 -8.18
N ARG A 422 32.28 -44.42 -8.99
CA ARG A 422 33.18 -43.28 -9.05
C ARG A 422 32.52 -42.03 -9.66
N GLU A 423 31.81 -42.20 -10.76
CA GLU A 423 31.02 -41.12 -11.36
C GLU A 423 29.96 -40.58 -10.38
N PHE A 424 29.28 -41.45 -9.66
CA PHE A 424 28.32 -41.08 -8.59
C PHE A 424 29.02 -40.27 -7.47
N THR A 425 30.17 -40.74 -6.98
CA THR A 425 30.89 -40.06 -5.88
C THR A 425 31.35 -38.66 -6.32
N LEU A 426 31.89 -38.51 -7.56
CA LEU A 426 32.30 -37.21 -8.08
C LEU A 426 31.10 -36.27 -8.28
N ALA A 427 29.98 -36.78 -8.82
CA ALA A 427 28.76 -35.99 -8.99
C ALA A 427 28.10 -35.62 -7.63
N LEU A 428 28.31 -36.46 -6.62
CA LEU A 428 27.86 -36.14 -5.24
C LEU A 428 28.70 -35.03 -4.62
N ASP A 429 30.02 -35.03 -4.83
CA ASP A 429 30.88 -33.92 -4.37
C ASP A 429 30.47 -32.60 -5.02
N ASP A 430 30.21 -32.62 -6.36
CA ASP A 430 29.68 -31.46 -7.09
C ASP A 430 28.32 -31.02 -6.52
N TYR A 431 27.41 -31.96 -6.19
CA TYR A 431 26.10 -31.67 -5.59
C TYR A 431 26.24 -31.02 -4.22
N VAL A 432 27.10 -31.56 -3.37
CA VAL A 432 27.34 -31.00 -2.03
C VAL A 432 27.88 -29.56 -2.12
N ALA A 433 28.81 -29.32 -3.02
CA ALA A 433 29.36 -27.98 -3.24
C ALA A 433 28.29 -27.00 -3.75
N ALA A 434 27.53 -27.40 -4.77
CA ALA A 434 26.47 -26.56 -5.35
C ALA A 434 25.32 -26.30 -4.35
N ARG A 435 24.93 -27.32 -3.56
CA ARG A 435 23.86 -27.16 -2.58
C ARG A 435 24.27 -26.23 -1.42
N ASN A 436 25.53 -26.27 -1.00
CA ASN A 436 26.04 -25.35 0.01
C ASN A 436 26.08 -23.90 -0.52
N GLU A 437 26.49 -23.69 -1.81
CA GLU A 437 26.40 -22.38 -2.46
C GLU A 437 24.95 -21.88 -2.52
N GLU A 438 24.01 -22.76 -2.88
CA GLU A 438 22.56 -22.45 -2.92
C GLU A 438 22.04 -22.07 -1.53
N LEU A 439 22.37 -22.80 -0.46
CA LEU A 439 21.93 -22.52 0.91
C LEU A 439 22.49 -21.19 1.45
N GLU A 440 23.74 -20.86 1.09
CA GLU A 440 24.32 -19.56 1.45
C GLU A 440 23.58 -18.40 0.76
N LEU A 441 23.24 -18.57 -0.52
CA LEU A 441 22.47 -17.57 -1.28
C LEU A 441 21.01 -17.51 -0.82
N GLU A 442 20.40 -18.63 -0.38
CA GLU A 442 19.07 -18.60 0.25
C GLU A 442 19.07 -17.70 1.50
N THR A 443 20.09 -17.81 2.35
CA THR A 443 20.23 -16.96 3.55
C THR A 443 20.46 -15.50 3.18
N GLN A 444 21.33 -15.22 2.20
CA GLN A 444 21.56 -13.85 1.73
C GLN A 444 20.30 -13.23 1.13
N ALA A 445 19.51 -14.01 0.39
CA ALA A 445 18.26 -13.54 -0.19
C ALA A 445 17.20 -13.24 0.88
N GLU A 446 17.13 -14.04 1.96
CA GLU A 446 16.27 -13.75 3.12
C GLU A 446 16.70 -12.46 3.83
N ASP A 447 18.00 -12.26 4.06
CA ASP A 447 18.54 -11.04 4.69
C ASP A 447 18.21 -9.79 3.84
N LYS A 448 18.38 -9.87 2.51
CA LYS A 448 18.05 -8.76 1.60
C LYS A 448 16.54 -8.51 1.50
N ALA A 449 15.72 -9.56 1.58
CA ALA A 449 14.27 -9.42 1.62
C ALA A 449 13.80 -8.75 2.94
N ASP A 450 14.46 -9.04 4.04
CA ASP A 450 14.17 -8.39 5.34
C ASP A 450 14.56 -6.91 5.31
N GLU A 451 15.74 -6.58 4.77
CA GLU A 451 16.22 -5.20 4.57
C GLU A 451 15.23 -4.39 3.68
N ALA A 452 14.81 -4.96 2.56
CA ALA A 452 13.81 -4.35 1.67
C ALA A 452 12.45 -4.16 2.37
N GLY A 453 12.06 -5.11 3.23
CA GLY A 453 10.87 -5.02 4.08
C GLY A 453 10.95 -3.88 5.08
N ASP A 454 12.10 -3.69 5.72
CA ASP A 454 12.34 -2.61 6.68
C ASP A 454 12.30 -1.22 6.01
N ILE A 455 12.90 -1.08 4.82
CA ILE A 455 12.84 0.15 4.02
C ILE A 455 11.39 0.46 3.62
N PHE A 456 10.65 -0.56 3.19
CA PHE A 456 9.24 -0.43 2.87
C PHE A 456 8.41 0.00 4.09
N GLU A 457 8.63 -0.61 5.26
CA GLU A 457 7.95 -0.25 6.51
C GLU A 457 8.23 1.21 6.90
N GLN A 458 9.47 1.67 6.80
CA GLN A 458 9.84 3.06 7.05
C GLN A 458 9.13 4.02 6.09
N ALA A 459 9.04 3.67 4.81
CA ALA A 459 8.33 4.46 3.81
C ALA A 459 6.83 4.55 4.12
N MET A 460 6.24 3.46 4.59
CA MET A 460 4.83 3.42 5.00
C MET A 460 4.57 4.21 6.27
N ASP A 461 5.39 4.05 7.30
CA ASP A 461 5.31 4.82 8.56
C ASP A 461 5.36 6.33 8.28
N TYR A 462 6.17 6.71 7.33
CA TYR A 462 6.26 8.07 6.87
C TYR A 462 4.93 8.59 6.29
N LEU A 463 4.26 7.81 5.47
CA LEU A 463 2.93 8.17 4.93
C LEU A 463 1.86 8.26 6.02
N ALA A 464 1.89 7.37 7.01
CA ALA A 464 0.90 7.34 8.08
C ALA A 464 1.05 8.50 9.07
N SER A 465 2.30 8.88 9.38
CA SER A 465 2.61 9.86 10.44
C SER A 465 2.49 11.33 10.01
N LYS A 466 2.43 11.64 8.73
CA LYS A 466 2.61 12.99 8.18
C LYS A 466 1.42 13.47 7.36
N ARG A 467 0.30 13.73 8.05
CA ARG A 467 -0.86 14.35 7.41
C ARG A 467 -0.93 15.85 7.66
N PRO A 468 -1.36 16.66 6.68
CA PRO A 468 -1.50 18.08 6.87
C PRO A 468 -2.64 18.38 7.84
N LYS A 469 -2.40 19.33 8.73
CA LYS A 469 -3.45 19.87 9.58
C LYS A 469 -4.12 21.04 8.84
N ILE A 470 -5.36 20.84 8.41
CA ILE A 470 -6.15 21.86 7.72
C ILE A 470 -6.99 22.65 8.74
N ALA A 471 -6.55 23.86 9.08
CA ALA A 471 -7.21 24.75 10.02
C ALA A 471 -7.18 26.21 9.54
N PRO A 472 -7.92 26.54 8.45
CA PRO A 472 -7.85 27.82 7.79
C PRO A 472 -8.42 28.98 8.63
N PRO A 473 -8.16 30.23 8.22
CA PRO A 473 -8.95 31.37 8.65
C PRO A 473 -10.45 31.10 8.42
N GLY A 474 -11.31 31.54 9.35
CA GLY A 474 -12.73 31.26 9.28
C GLY A 474 -13.16 29.83 9.70
N ARG A 475 -12.27 29.02 10.27
CA ARG A 475 -12.58 27.65 10.75
C ARG A 475 -13.70 27.58 11.78
N TYR A 476 -13.94 28.64 12.54
CA TYR A 476 -15.04 28.71 13.51
C TYR A 476 -16.31 29.32 12.90
N GLY A 477 -16.18 29.99 11.74
CA GLY A 477 -17.26 30.62 11.01
C GLY A 477 -16.90 32.00 10.48
N CYS A 478 -17.88 32.65 9.90
CA CYS A 478 -17.79 34.03 9.44
C CYS A 478 -18.86 34.87 10.12
N VAL A 479 -18.48 36.08 10.54
CA VAL A 479 -19.40 37.10 11.07
C VAL A 479 -19.57 38.16 10.01
N ALA A 480 -20.79 38.48 9.64
CA ALA A 480 -21.10 39.52 8.67
C ALA A 480 -21.91 40.63 9.31
N PHE A 481 -21.74 41.81 8.76
CA PHE A 481 -22.61 42.95 9.05
C PHE A 481 -23.18 43.47 7.75
N ALA A 482 -24.42 43.93 7.80
CA ALA A 482 -25.10 44.62 6.70
C ALA A 482 -25.71 45.89 7.23
N VAL A 483 -25.59 46.98 6.43
CA VAL A 483 -26.15 48.29 6.74
C VAL A 483 -27.02 48.70 5.59
N SER A 484 -28.25 49.14 5.85
CA SER A 484 -29.11 49.73 4.83
C SER A 484 -28.93 51.27 4.79
N GLY A 485 -29.09 51.84 3.63
CA GLY A 485 -29.27 53.27 3.47
C GLY A 485 -30.55 53.78 4.12
N GLU A 486 -30.69 55.09 4.21
CA GLU A 486 -31.90 55.75 4.64
C GLU A 486 -33.02 55.52 3.62
N ILE A 487 -34.24 55.22 4.09
CA ILE A 487 -35.40 54.99 3.22
C ILE A 487 -36.61 55.79 3.71
N ASP A 488 -37.27 56.42 2.79
CA ASP A 488 -38.47 57.20 3.00
C ASP A 488 -39.72 56.36 2.67
N SER A 489 -40.70 56.33 3.56
CA SER A 489 -42.02 55.75 3.28
C SER A 489 -42.90 56.58 2.35
N SER A 490 -42.42 57.73 1.91
CA SER A 490 -43.19 58.74 1.22
C SER A 490 -43.86 58.33 -0.09
N GLY A 491 -43.42 57.28 -0.74
CA GLY A 491 -44.04 56.80 -1.97
C GLY A 491 -45.22 55.85 -1.84
N ALA A 492 -45.31 55.12 -0.71
CA ALA A 492 -46.30 54.05 -0.52
C ALA A 492 -47.47 54.40 0.40
N PHE A 493 -47.25 55.30 1.36
CA PHE A 493 -48.22 55.55 2.45
C PHE A 493 -48.41 57.05 2.77
N ASP A 494 -47.92 57.97 1.92
CA ASP A 494 -48.04 59.41 2.15
C ASP A 494 -49.48 59.86 1.98
N THR A 495 -50.13 60.03 3.11
CA THR A 495 -51.52 60.54 3.18
C THR A 495 -51.59 61.70 4.15
N THR A 496 -52.59 62.54 3.97
CA THR A 496 -52.87 63.68 4.87
C THR A 496 -52.99 63.22 6.35
N PHE A 497 -53.19 61.95 6.60
CA PHE A 497 -53.43 61.35 7.96
C PHE A 497 -52.22 60.61 8.51
N ALA A 498 -51.22 60.29 7.72
CA ALA A 498 -49.98 59.68 8.16
C ALA A 498 -48.81 60.44 7.52
N PRO A 499 -47.99 61.11 8.32
CA PRO A 499 -46.78 61.76 7.78
C PRO A 499 -45.80 60.71 7.23
N SER A 500 -45.02 61.07 6.23
CA SER A 500 -43.92 60.26 5.73
C SER A 500 -43.00 59.91 6.92
N VAL A 501 -42.67 58.61 7.06
CA VAL A 501 -41.73 58.14 8.06
C VAL A 501 -40.42 57.83 7.36
N THR A 502 -39.38 58.58 7.71
CA THR A 502 -38.03 58.31 7.28
C THR A 502 -37.42 57.27 8.25
N MET A 503 -37.08 56.11 7.71
CA MET A 503 -36.22 55.15 8.43
C MET A 503 -34.79 55.54 8.18
N GLY A 504 -34.07 55.90 9.22
CA GLY A 504 -32.62 56.08 9.18
C GLY A 504 -31.89 54.77 8.93
N ASN A 505 -30.59 54.88 8.70
CA ASN A 505 -29.69 53.72 8.48
C ASN A 505 -29.90 52.67 9.56
N ARG A 506 -30.03 51.41 9.13
CA ARG A 506 -30.17 50.27 10.02
C ARG A 506 -29.06 49.26 9.76
N GLY A 507 -28.52 48.71 10.83
CA GLY A 507 -27.49 47.67 10.77
C GLY A 507 -28.01 46.34 11.38
N ALA A 508 -27.59 45.26 10.76
CA ALA A 508 -27.78 43.92 11.25
C ALA A 508 -26.45 43.15 11.27
N ILE A 509 -26.36 42.19 12.16
CA ILE A 509 -25.19 41.31 12.29
C ILE A 509 -25.68 39.87 12.24
N ALA A 510 -24.94 39.02 11.50
CA ALA A 510 -25.23 37.61 11.39
C ALA A 510 -23.93 36.79 11.45
N ALA A 511 -24.04 35.53 11.75
CA ALA A 511 -22.93 34.62 11.69
C ALA A 511 -23.31 33.29 11.01
N ALA A 512 -22.36 32.73 10.30
CA ALA A 512 -22.46 31.38 9.73
C ALA A 512 -21.23 30.57 10.10
N ALA A 513 -21.44 29.35 10.54
CA ALA A 513 -20.39 28.37 10.84
C ALA A 513 -20.39 27.26 9.80
N LEU A 514 -19.28 26.52 9.73
CA LEU A 514 -19.18 25.33 8.88
C LEU A 514 -19.63 24.09 9.66
N ALA A 515 -20.64 23.41 9.15
CA ALA A 515 -21.11 22.13 9.69
C ALA A 515 -20.69 20.99 8.73
N PRO A 516 -20.16 19.88 9.25
CA PRO A 516 -19.88 18.70 8.44
C PRO A 516 -21.19 18.06 7.97
N ASP A 517 -21.25 17.68 6.71
CA ASP A 517 -22.34 16.92 6.11
C ASP A 517 -21.91 15.47 5.93
N ASP A 518 -22.81 14.50 6.14
CA ASP A 518 -22.48 13.10 6.01
C ASP A 518 -22.01 12.76 4.58
N ALA A 519 -20.81 12.19 4.49
CA ALA A 519 -20.24 11.79 3.19
C ALA A 519 -20.97 10.54 2.69
N THR A 520 -21.57 10.65 1.51
CA THR A 520 -22.08 9.50 0.75
C THR A 520 -21.23 9.31 -0.50
N PHE A 521 -21.33 8.15 -1.15
CA PHE A 521 -20.59 7.88 -2.38
C PHE A 521 -20.82 8.94 -3.47
N GLN A 522 -22.03 9.52 -3.53
CA GLN A 522 -22.42 10.52 -4.51
C GLN A 522 -22.26 11.97 -4.03
N ASN A 523 -22.16 12.19 -2.73
CA ASN A 523 -22.06 13.52 -2.12
C ASN A 523 -20.89 13.55 -1.13
N ASN A 524 -19.71 13.81 -1.66
CA ASN A 524 -18.48 13.93 -0.88
C ASN A 524 -17.59 15.02 -1.50
N VAL A 525 -16.49 15.34 -0.84
CA VAL A 525 -15.54 16.38 -1.28
C VAL A 525 -15.03 16.13 -2.70
N LEU A 526 -14.68 14.87 -3.03
CA LEU A 526 -14.15 14.51 -4.34
C LEU A 526 -15.20 14.65 -5.44
N SER A 527 -16.41 14.11 -5.23
CA SER A 527 -17.49 14.21 -6.20
C SER A 527 -17.88 15.67 -6.48
N SER A 528 -17.90 16.50 -5.43
CA SER A 528 -18.15 17.93 -5.54
C SER A 528 -17.05 18.66 -6.33
N PHE A 529 -15.80 18.38 -6.04
CA PHE A 529 -14.66 18.98 -6.73
C PHE A 529 -14.63 18.60 -8.21
N PHE A 530 -14.75 17.31 -8.52
CA PHE A 530 -14.68 16.84 -9.91
C PHE A 530 -15.89 17.24 -10.74
N SER A 531 -17.10 17.26 -10.17
CA SER A 531 -18.29 17.76 -10.89
C SER A 531 -18.17 19.24 -11.23
N SER A 532 -17.57 20.04 -10.36
CA SER A 532 -17.29 21.44 -10.65
C SER A 532 -16.20 21.61 -11.71
N LEU A 533 -15.22 20.73 -11.75
CA LEU A 533 -14.16 20.73 -12.79
C LEU A 533 -14.73 20.31 -14.14
N GLU A 534 -15.57 19.28 -14.19
CA GLU A 534 -16.25 18.80 -15.40
C GLU A 534 -17.15 19.86 -16.04
N SER A 535 -17.88 20.61 -15.22
CA SER A 535 -18.76 21.69 -15.72
C SER A 535 -18.02 22.85 -16.42
N ARG A 536 -16.69 22.97 -16.22
CA ARG A 536 -15.85 24.06 -16.71
C ARG A 536 -14.98 23.68 -17.89
N VAL A 537 -14.68 22.37 -18.05
CA VAL A 537 -13.81 21.89 -19.14
C VAL A 537 -14.65 21.44 -20.32
N GLN A 538 -14.79 22.31 -21.30
CA GLN A 538 -15.44 22.00 -22.58
C GLN A 538 -14.48 21.26 -23.51
N GLY A 539 -14.45 19.90 -23.43
CA GLY A 539 -13.71 19.10 -24.41
C GLY A 539 -13.85 17.59 -24.16
N ASN A 540 -14.40 16.87 -25.16
CA ASN A 540 -14.70 15.42 -25.05
C ASN A 540 -13.50 14.50 -24.70
N LEU A 541 -12.27 14.94 -24.91
CA LEU A 541 -11.06 14.17 -24.56
C LEU A 541 -10.74 14.24 -23.05
N PHE A 542 -11.06 15.34 -22.39
CA PHE A 542 -10.79 15.53 -20.96
C PHE A 542 -11.84 14.84 -20.08
N VAL A 543 -13.10 14.82 -20.50
CA VAL A 543 -14.20 14.18 -19.75
C VAL A 543 -13.97 12.68 -19.57
N GLY A 544 -13.50 11.99 -20.61
CA GLY A 544 -13.17 10.56 -20.52
C GLY A 544 -11.95 10.27 -19.60
N LEU A 545 -11.00 11.18 -19.58
CA LEU A 545 -9.79 11.05 -18.74
C LEU A 545 -10.10 11.32 -17.27
N ILE A 546 -10.94 12.33 -17.00
CA ILE A 546 -11.41 12.65 -15.63
C ILE A 546 -12.26 11.51 -15.07
N GLY A 547 -13.17 10.92 -15.87
CA GLY A 547 -13.98 9.78 -15.42
C GLY A 547 -13.12 8.59 -15.03
N GLY A 548 -12.11 8.23 -15.81
CA GLY A 548 -11.19 7.15 -15.49
C GLY A 548 -10.32 7.43 -14.25
N VAL A 549 -9.91 8.68 -14.06
CA VAL A 549 -9.16 9.11 -12.87
C VAL A 549 -10.05 9.08 -11.63
N MET A 550 -11.32 9.47 -11.72
CA MET A 550 -12.27 9.41 -10.61
C MET A 550 -12.55 7.97 -10.16
N ASP A 551 -12.75 7.06 -11.11
CA ASP A 551 -12.97 5.64 -10.80
C ASP A 551 -11.72 5.01 -10.15
N LEU A 552 -10.54 5.35 -10.65
CA LEU A 552 -9.26 4.92 -10.08
C LEU A 552 -9.08 5.48 -8.66
N TRP A 553 -9.30 6.77 -8.46
CA TRP A 553 -9.17 7.40 -7.14
C TRP A 553 -10.22 6.93 -6.15
N GLY A 554 -11.45 6.71 -6.60
CA GLY A 554 -12.49 6.10 -5.76
C GLY A 554 -12.08 4.72 -5.28
N THR A 555 -11.52 3.90 -6.16
CA THR A 555 -11.01 2.57 -5.86
C THR A 555 -9.81 2.64 -4.90
N LEU A 556 -8.85 3.52 -5.15
CA LEU A 556 -7.67 3.69 -4.30
C LEU A 556 -8.02 4.25 -2.90
N LEU A 557 -9.02 5.14 -2.78
CA LEU A 557 -9.48 5.63 -1.49
C LEU A 557 -10.21 4.56 -0.67
N VAL A 558 -10.97 3.68 -1.32
CA VAL A 558 -11.57 2.50 -0.67
C VAL A 558 -10.46 1.52 -0.27
N ALA A 559 -9.46 1.33 -1.13
CA ALA A 559 -8.30 0.50 -0.85
C ALA A 559 -7.45 1.06 0.29
N TYR A 560 -7.30 2.39 0.38
CA TYR A 560 -6.61 3.06 1.48
C TYR A 560 -7.25 2.75 2.84
N GLY A 561 -8.58 2.66 2.91
CA GLY A 561 -9.31 2.24 4.13
C GLY A 561 -9.18 0.74 4.44
N ASN A 562 -8.71 -0.10 3.48
CA ASN A 562 -8.53 -1.55 3.60
C ASN A 562 -7.17 -1.97 3.00
N ALA A 563 -6.12 -1.24 3.32
CA ALA A 563 -4.82 -1.33 2.67
C ALA A 563 -4.20 -2.73 2.73
N GLY A 564 -4.23 -3.37 3.89
CA GLY A 564 -3.70 -4.73 4.06
C GLY A 564 -4.40 -5.77 3.18
N ASN A 565 -5.73 -5.79 3.17
CA ASN A 565 -6.50 -6.71 2.33
C ASN A 565 -6.31 -6.46 0.83
N PHE A 566 -6.13 -5.20 0.42
CA PHE A 566 -5.88 -4.87 -0.98
C PHE A 566 -4.50 -5.35 -1.42
N LEU A 567 -3.47 -5.06 -0.63
CA LEU A 567 -2.10 -5.49 -0.89
C LEU A 567 -1.99 -7.02 -0.89
N SER A 568 -2.53 -7.70 0.14
CA SER A 568 -2.48 -9.17 0.21
C SER A 568 -3.10 -9.84 -1.02
N THR A 569 -4.24 -9.33 -1.50
CA THR A 569 -4.91 -9.87 -2.69
C THR A 569 -4.07 -9.74 -3.96
N LEU A 570 -3.35 -8.62 -4.10
CA LEU A 570 -2.42 -8.42 -5.23
C LEU A 570 -1.22 -9.36 -5.14
N LEU A 571 -0.62 -9.49 -3.96
CA LEU A 571 0.58 -10.28 -3.74
C LEU A 571 0.31 -11.79 -3.78
N ASP A 572 -0.87 -12.28 -3.37
CA ASP A 572 -1.25 -13.69 -3.44
C ASP A 572 -1.17 -14.27 -4.87
N GLN A 573 -1.44 -13.44 -5.89
CA GLN A 573 -1.32 -13.85 -7.28
C GLN A 573 0.15 -14.03 -7.70
N LEU A 574 1.07 -13.25 -7.15
CA LEU A 574 2.50 -13.36 -7.42
C LEU A 574 3.11 -14.57 -6.72
N VAL A 575 2.73 -14.84 -5.47
CA VAL A 575 3.16 -16.04 -4.73
C VAL A 575 2.82 -17.31 -5.50
N ALA A 576 1.57 -17.41 -5.99
CA ALA A 576 1.14 -18.57 -6.78
C ALA A 576 1.91 -18.75 -8.10
N GLY A 577 2.50 -17.69 -8.63
CA GLY A 577 3.43 -17.71 -9.77
C GLY A 577 4.81 -18.24 -9.38
N ALA A 578 5.37 -17.72 -8.31
CA ALA A 578 6.72 -18.00 -7.81
C ALA A 578 6.89 -19.44 -7.29
N ASP A 579 5.85 -20.04 -6.76
CA ASP A 579 5.84 -21.46 -6.34
C ASP A 579 6.23 -22.41 -7.46
N LYS A 580 5.93 -22.06 -8.71
CA LYS A 580 6.25 -22.88 -9.89
C LYS A 580 7.74 -22.91 -10.22
N VAL A 581 8.46 -21.89 -9.81
CA VAL A 581 9.92 -21.75 -10.03
C VAL A 581 10.75 -22.02 -8.77
N GLY A 582 10.10 -22.42 -7.67
CA GLY A 582 10.77 -22.77 -6.43
C GLY A 582 11.12 -21.59 -5.53
N MET A 583 10.74 -20.36 -5.91
CA MET A 583 11.02 -19.12 -5.15
C MET A 583 9.86 -18.73 -4.21
N GLY A 584 8.85 -19.58 -4.08
CA GLY A 584 7.65 -19.30 -3.30
C GLY A 584 7.91 -19.00 -1.83
N PHE A 585 8.98 -19.57 -1.24
CA PHE A 585 9.33 -19.31 0.16
C PHE A 585 9.78 -17.84 0.37
N LEU A 586 10.64 -17.31 -0.50
CA LEU A 586 11.16 -15.95 -0.41
C LEU A 586 10.08 -14.92 -0.75
N VAL A 587 9.29 -15.18 -1.79
CA VAL A 587 8.13 -14.36 -2.16
C VAL A 587 7.08 -14.36 -1.06
N GLY A 588 6.85 -15.49 -0.42
CA GLY A 588 5.94 -15.60 0.74
C GLY A 588 6.43 -14.82 1.94
N PHE A 589 7.71 -14.93 2.27
CA PHE A 589 8.34 -14.18 3.35
C PHE A 589 8.23 -12.67 3.13
N LEU A 590 8.62 -12.18 1.95
CA LEU A 590 8.54 -10.76 1.61
C LEU A 590 7.09 -10.26 1.60
N ARG A 591 6.15 -11.04 1.05
CA ARG A 591 4.71 -10.74 1.09
C ARG A 591 4.21 -10.54 2.50
N ASP A 592 4.52 -11.46 3.40
CA ASP A 592 4.03 -11.41 4.79
C ASP A 592 4.61 -10.16 5.49
N ARG A 593 5.89 -9.87 5.28
CA ARG A 593 6.56 -8.68 5.80
C ARG A 593 5.90 -7.37 5.31
N LEU A 594 5.60 -7.26 4.01
CA LEU A 594 4.96 -6.09 3.42
C LEU A 594 3.49 -5.93 3.88
N VAL A 595 2.76 -7.03 4.03
CA VAL A 595 1.36 -7.00 4.53
C VAL A 595 1.33 -6.58 5.99
N ASP A 596 2.21 -7.14 6.82
CA ASP A 596 2.31 -6.80 8.25
C ASP A 596 2.67 -5.32 8.44
N ALA A 597 3.58 -4.77 7.62
CA ALA A 597 3.93 -3.35 7.61
C ALA A 597 2.71 -2.47 7.33
N VAL A 598 1.88 -2.83 6.35
CA VAL A 598 0.67 -2.07 5.99
C VAL A 598 -0.44 -2.21 7.02
N GLU A 599 -0.63 -3.39 7.63
CA GLU A 599 -1.65 -3.61 8.66
C GLU A 599 -1.28 -2.94 9.99
N GLY A 600 0.00 -2.85 10.30
CA GLY A 600 0.52 -2.21 11.52
C GLY A 600 0.27 -0.71 11.60
N LEU A 601 0.11 -0.05 10.45
CA LEU A 601 0.12 1.42 10.35
C LEU A 601 -1.17 2.11 10.76
N GLY A 602 -2.32 1.43 10.76
CA GLY A 602 -3.60 2.03 11.12
C GLY A 602 -3.89 3.31 10.33
N LEU A 603 -3.81 3.27 9.02
CA LEU A 603 -4.05 4.41 8.14
C LEU A 603 -5.40 5.09 8.44
N GLU A 604 -5.37 6.34 8.89
CA GLU A 604 -6.60 7.09 9.12
C GLU A 604 -7.23 7.50 7.79
N PRO A 605 -8.52 7.20 7.56
CA PRO A 605 -9.20 7.60 6.34
C PRO A 605 -9.25 9.13 6.21
N VAL A 606 -9.18 9.62 4.98
CA VAL A 606 -9.34 11.05 4.69
C VAL A 606 -10.77 11.46 5.03
N ASP A 607 -10.94 12.58 5.75
CA ASP A 607 -12.28 13.12 6.06
C ASP A 607 -12.90 13.76 4.80
N LEU A 608 -13.68 12.99 4.06
CA LEU A 608 -14.33 13.41 2.82
C LEU A 608 -15.65 14.14 3.03
N ARG A 609 -16.04 14.49 4.27
CA ARG A 609 -17.28 15.19 4.56
C ARG A 609 -17.22 16.62 4.04
N LEU A 610 -18.27 17.02 3.31
CA LEU A 610 -18.45 18.41 2.91
C LEU A 610 -18.72 19.27 4.12
N LYS A 611 -18.13 20.45 4.16
CA LYS A 611 -18.40 21.46 5.20
C LYS A 611 -19.35 22.49 4.64
N LYS A 612 -20.64 22.43 5.01
CA LYS A 612 -21.68 23.36 4.54
C LYS A 612 -21.81 24.56 5.48
N PRO A 613 -21.99 25.77 4.96
CA PRO A 613 -22.28 26.93 5.78
C PRO A 613 -23.70 26.82 6.38
N VAL A 614 -23.80 27.08 7.67
CA VAL A 614 -25.07 27.07 8.44
C VAL A 614 -25.12 28.33 9.28
N LEU A 615 -26.26 29.02 9.27
CA LEU A 615 -26.46 30.15 10.15
C LEU A 615 -26.41 29.72 11.62
N THR A 616 -25.74 30.51 12.45
CA THR A 616 -25.55 30.27 13.85
C THR A 616 -25.60 31.57 14.64
N ASP A 617 -25.70 31.47 15.96
CA ASP A 617 -25.60 32.63 16.83
C ASP A 617 -24.18 33.23 16.72
N THR A 618 -24.10 34.55 16.60
CA THR A 618 -22.87 35.31 16.52
C THR A 618 -21.94 35.04 17.73
N SER A 619 -22.54 34.86 18.92
CA SER A 619 -21.81 34.53 20.14
C SER A 619 -21.05 33.21 20.02
N ASN A 620 -21.63 32.18 19.39
CA ASN A 620 -21.03 30.87 19.20
C ASN A 620 -19.73 30.91 18.35
N VAL A 621 -19.67 31.82 17.37
CA VAL A 621 -18.51 32.00 16.52
C VAL A 621 -17.43 32.83 17.24
N LEU A 622 -17.85 33.86 17.93
CA LEU A 622 -16.94 34.80 18.62
C LEU A 622 -16.31 34.17 19.89
N GLU A 623 -17.07 33.42 20.67
CA GLU A 623 -16.56 32.72 21.87
C GLU A 623 -15.48 31.67 21.54
N ARG A 624 -15.61 30.99 20.41
CA ARG A 624 -14.62 30.01 19.96
C ARG A 624 -13.30 30.63 19.50
N SER A 625 -13.27 31.96 19.30
CA SER A 625 -12.07 32.65 18.79
C SER A 625 -10.98 32.88 19.83
N ASP A 626 -11.27 32.64 21.13
CA ASP A 626 -10.35 32.89 22.26
C ASP A 626 -9.74 34.30 22.28
N ILE A 627 -10.33 35.26 21.58
CA ILE A 627 -9.86 36.64 21.58
C ILE A 627 -10.51 37.38 22.75
N PRO A 628 -9.73 37.75 23.80
CA PRO A 628 -10.27 38.47 24.95
C PRO A 628 -10.87 39.79 24.51
N GLY A 629 -12.14 39.99 24.76
CA GLY A 629 -12.86 41.24 24.46
C GLY A 629 -13.65 41.26 23.16
N LEU A 630 -13.68 40.15 22.39
CA LEU A 630 -14.48 40.07 21.16
C LEU A 630 -15.99 40.03 21.48
N SER A 631 -16.40 39.53 22.66
CA SER A 631 -17.75 39.67 23.18
C SER A 631 -18.20 41.13 23.28
N LYS A 632 -17.25 42.06 23.51
CA LYS A 632 -17.49 43.50 23.46
C LYS A 632 -17.55 44.05 22.04
N ALA A 633 -17.12 43.30 21.02
CA ALA A 633 -17.21 43.73 19.61
C ALA A 633 -18.68 43.90 19.18
N GLN A 634 -19.61 43.16 19.73
CA GLN A 634 -21.03 43.39 19.51
C GLN A 634 -21.45 44.78 20.06
N ASP A 635 -20.93 45.18 21.20
CA ASP A 635 -21.26 46.51 21.78
C ASP A 635 -20.55 47.62 21.00
N VAL A 636 -19.34 47.38 20.50
CA VAL A 636 -18.60 48.30 19.62
C VAL A 636 -19.28 48.43 18.26
N LEU A 637 -19.72 47.32 17.67
CA LEU A 637 -20.44 47.33 16.39
C LEU A 637 -21.83 47.99 16.52
N ARG A 638 -22.50 47.83 17.67
CA ARG A 638 -23.74 48.56 18.00
C ARG A 638 -23.50 50.03 18.29
N ALA A 639 -22.30 50.40 18.70
CA ALA A 639 -21.92 51.77 19.04
C ALA A 639 -21.29 52.56 17.90
N ILE A 640 -21.07 51.97 16.74
CA ILE A 640 -20.54 52.68 15.57
C ILE A 640 -21.58 53.74 15.18
N PRO A 641 -21.30 55.06 15.28
CA PRO A 641 -22.20 56.09 14.81
C PRO A 641 -22.24 56.06 13.29
N LEU A 642 -23.34 55.54 12.76
CA LEU A 642 -23.61 55.43 11.30
C LEU A 642 -23.95 56.79 10.66
N GLY A 643 -23.27 57.85 11.11
CA GLY A 643 -23.81 59.18 10.83
C GLY A 643 -22.88 60.27 10.24
N SER A 644 -21.68 60.04 9.78
CA SER A 644 -20.90 61.19 9.30
C SER A 644 -19.82 61.00 8.21
N SER A 645 -19.75 59.85 7.57
CA SER A 645 -18.99 59.70 6.30
C SER A 645 -19.68 58.67 5.46
N ASP A 646 -19.92 59.03 4.19
CA ASP A 646 -20.56 58.21 3.20
C ASP A 646 -19.77 56.90 3.02
N PRO A 647 -20.23 55.73 3.62
CA PRO A 647 -19.48 54.49 3.54
C PRO A 647 -19.34 53.97 2.11
N THR A 648 -20.22 54.44 1.21
CA THR A 648 -20.22 54.02 -0.18
C THR A 648 -19.03 54.54 -0.94
N GLN A 649 -18.55 55.78 -0.68
CA GLN A 649 -17.37 56.32 -1.37
C GLN A 649 -16.05 55.67 -0.96
N VAL A 650 -15.93 55.25 0.28
CA VAL A 650 -14.71 54.55 0.78
C VAL A 650 -14.68 53.10 0.28
N LEU A 651 -15.82 52.45 0.22
CA LEU A 651 -15.95 51.07 -0.23
C LEU A 651 -15.93 50.94 -1.77
N GLU A 652 -16.51 51.90 -2.52
CA GLU A 652 -16.39 51.94 -3.97
C GLU A 652 -14.93 52.14 -4.44
N SER A 653 -14.18 53.02 -3.78
CA SER A 653 -12.78 53.28 -4.19
C SER A 653 -11.83 52.14 -3.89
N VAL A 654 -12.11 51.32 -2.86
CA VAL A 654 -11.32 50.12 -2.48
C VAL A 654 -11.86 48.88 -3.20
N GLY A 655 -13.19 48.75 -3.31
CA GLY A 655 -13.84 47.56 -3.87
C GLY A 655 -13.63 47.41 -5.37
N CYS A 656 -13.74 48.48 -6.17
CA CYS A 656 -13.57 48.40 -7.62
C CYS A 656 -12.14 48.09 -8.05
N LYS A 657 -11.13 48.69 -7.38
CA LYS A 657 -9.72 48.39 -7.68
C LYS A 657 -9.31 47.00 -7.31
N VAL A 658 -9.92 46.46 -6.25
CA VAL A 658 -9.65 45.09 -5.76
C VAL A 658 -10.35 44.07 -6.66
N LEU A 659 -11.57 44.32 -7.11
CA LEU A 659 -12.30 43.44 -8.03
C LEU A 659 -11.61 43.33 -9.39
N GLU A 660 -11.11 44.42 -9.95
CA GLU A 660 -10.34 44.41 -11.21
C GLU A 660 -9.02 43.64 -11.09
N THR A 661 -8.42 43.66 -9.92
CA THR A 661 -7.16 42.93 -9.67
C THR A 661 -7.42 41.42 -9.45
N ILE A 662 -8.57 41.04 -8.90
CA ILE A 662 -8.95 39.64 -8.60
C ILE A 662 -9.33 38.88 -9.87
N ASP A 663 -10.01 39.52 -10.82
CA ASP A 663 -10.44 38.92 -12.09
C ASP A 663 -9.28 38.41 -12.97
N SER A 664 -8.07 38.91 -12.74
CA SER A 664 -6.88 38.58 -13.53
C SER A 664 -5.91 37.56 -12.91
N TYR A 665 -6.13 37.12 -11.69
CA TYR A 665 -5.21 36.21 -11.02
C TYR A 665 -5.64 34.76 -11.15
N GLU A 666 -4.84 33.95 -11.86
CA GLU A 666 -4.83 32.51 -11.86
C GLU A 666 -3.74 32.02 -10.90
N PHE A 667 -4.09 31.18 -9.95
CA PHE A 667 -3.11 30.49 -9.09
C PHE A 667 -3.01 29.05 -9.54
N THR A 668 -1.84 28.62 -9.97
CA THR A 668 -1.52 27.21 -10.09
C THR A 668 -1.26 26.68 -8.68
N VAL A 669 -2.19 25.92 -8.13
CA VAL A 669 -2.10 25.37 -6.76
C VAL A 669 -1.10 24.24 -6.74
N ALA A 670 -1.06 23.43 -7.78
CA ALA A 670 -0.14 22.31 -7.93
C ALA A 670 -0.08 21.87 -9.41
N GLU A 671 1.02 21.23 -9.78
CA GLU A 671 1.16 20.52 -11.05
C GLU A 671 1.18 19.02 -10.78
N ILE A 672 0.25 18.27 -11.36
CA ILE A 672 0.22 16.80 -11.26
C ILE A 672 1.04 16.28 -12.44
N GLU A 673 2.21 15.69 -12.14
CA GLU A 673 2.97 14.93 -13.14
C GLU A 673 2.31 13.55 -13.31
N LEU A 674 1.98 13.20 -14.55
CA LEU A 674 1.44 11.89 -14.87
C LEU A 674 2.57 10.87 -15.04
N PRO A 675 2.40 9.61 -14.55
CA PRO A 675 3.45 8.58 -14.61
C PRO A 675 3.91 8.21 -16.03
N PHE A 676 3.14 8.61 -17.06
CA PHE A 676 3.42 8.33 -18.48
C PHE A 676 3.91 9.56 -19.27
N GLY A 677 4.26 10.65 -18.57
CA GLY A 677 4.69 11.93 -19.15
C GLY A 677 3.50 12.88 -19.44
N GLY A 678 3.65 14.09 -19.00
CA GLY A 678 2.67 15.19 -19.10
C GLY A 678 2.34 15.73 -17.71
N THR A 679 2.17 17.06 -17.62
CA THR A 679 1.76 17.76 -16.41
C THR A 679 0.33 18.27 -16.57
N ILE A 680 -0.51 18.05 -15.55
CA ILE A 680 -1.83 18.67 -15.43
C ILE A 680 -1.71 19.80 -14.42
N PRO A 681 -1.74 21.07 -14.83
CA PRO A 681 -1.74 22.17 -13.88
C PRO A 681 -3.12 22.24 -13.18
N LEU A 682 -3.14 22.11 -11.87
CA LEU A 682 -4.31 22.39 -11.04
C LEU A 682 -4.38 23.89 -10.84
N THR A 683 -4.94 24.61 -11.80
CA THR A 683 -5.15 26.06 -11.73
C THR A 683 -6.50 26.35 -11.09
N ILE A 684 -6.49 27.16 -10.06
CA ILE A 684 -7.70 27.73 -9.45
C ILE A 684 -7.70 29.21 -9.80
N ARG A 685 -8.70 29.64 -10.55
CA ARG A 685 -8.95 31.06 -10.75
C ARG A 685 -9.59 31.59 -9.47
N LEU A 686 -9.18 32.77 -9.05
CA LEU A 686 -9.75 33.41 -7.88
C LEU A 686 -11.28 33.64 -8.06
N GLN A 687 -11.73 33.86 -9.29
CA GLN A 687 -13.15 33.85 -9.68
C GLN A 687 -13.85 32.53 -9.31
N ASP A 688 -13.17 31.43 -9.40
CA ASP A 688 -13.73 30.08 -9.20
C ASP A 688 -13.95 29.80 -7.72
N VAL A 689 -13.07 30.27 -6.85
CA VAL A 689 -13.26 30.19 -5.39
C VAL A 689 -14.40 31.10 -4.94
N VAL A 690 -14.57 32.25 -5.59
CA VAL A 690 -15.64 33.20 -5.30
C VAL A 690 -16.95 32.83 -6.04
N GLY A 691 -16.86 32.14 -7.19
CA GLY A 691 -18.00 31.80 -8.04
C GLY A 691 -18.68 30.47 -7.74
N PHE A 692 -18.14 29.64 -6.82
CA PHE A 692 -18.78 28.39 -6.37
C PHE A 692 -20.17 28.57 -5.72
N VAL A 693 -20.52 29.80 -5.42
CA VAL A 693 -21.78 30.17 -4.73
C VAL A 693 -22.97 30.31 -5.70
N GLY A 694 -22.74 30.41 -7.01
CA GLY A 694 -23.79 30.77 -7.96
C GLY A 694 -24.37 29.63 -8.80
N ALA A 695 -23.88 28.42 -8.71
CA ALA A 695 -24.30 27.30 -9.57
C ALA A 695 -25.27 26.29 -8.90
N GLY A 696 -25.84 26.63 -7.79
CA GLY A 696 -26.84 25.81 -7.12
C GLY A 696 -28.19 26.48 -7.13
N ASP A 697 -28.93 26.26 -8.16
CA ASP A 697 -30.39 26.36 -8.31
C ASP A 697 -30.88 27.28 -9.45
N ASP A 698 -30.59 26.92 -10.69
CA ASP A 698 -31.48 27.17 -11.81
C ASP A 698 -32.08 25.82 -12.22
N GLY A 699 -32.90 25.27 -11.34
CA GLY A 699 -33.65 24.06 -11.57
C GLY A 699 -35.12 24.39 -11.75
N GLN A 700 -35.69 23.93 -12.75
CA GLN A 700 -37.10 23.57 -12.77
C GLN A 700 -37.35 22.36 -11.90
#